data_f7d62bb07aabfeb5bebf765c2c5a6916
#
_entry.id   f7d62bb07aabfeb5bebf765c2c5a6916
#
_cell.length_a   1.000
_cell.length_b   1.000
_cell.length_c   1.000
_cell.angle_alpha   90.00
_cell.angle_beta   90.00
_cell.angle_gamma   90.00
#
_symmetry.space_group_name_H-M   'P 1'
#
loop_
_entity.id
_entity.type
_entity.pdbx_description
1 polymer ?
#
loop_
_entity_poly.entity_id
_entity_poly.type
_entity_poly.pdbx_seq_one_letter_code
_entity_poly.pdbx_strand_id
1 'polypeptide(L)'
;MQKLLSLPPNLIDSFHQLEEVNHTDWFCTSDPVGSKLGSGGGTTWLLQACHQAFAPEETFSKWIGNEKKILLHAGGQSRRLPGYAPSGKILTPIPVFSWERGQKLGQNLLSLQLPLYERIMKQAPKGLNTLIASGDVYIRSEKPLQNIPEVDVVCYGLWVNPSLATHHGVFVSDRKKPEVLDFMLQKPSLEELEGLSKTHLFLMDIGIWILSDRAVEVLMKRSLKEGTNDISYYDLYSDYGLALGEHPQTTDDEVNKLSVAILPLPGGEFYHFGTSRELISSTLAIQDKVRDQRRIMHRKVKPNPAIFIQNSFTQVKLSAENANLWIENSHVGEGWKLGSRQIITGVPENHWNINLPDGVCIDIVPMGDAAFVARPYGLDDVFKGDLRNDSTTYLGNSFTQWMKEREIGLEDIKGRTDDLQAAPVFPVTTSIEELGILIRWMTAEPQLKQGKELWLRAEKLSADEISAQANLERLYAQRSAFRRDNWKGLSANYEKSVFYQLDLQDAANEFVRLNLEVPAVLKEDAAPMVRIHNRMLRARILKLQGNEGCKGEEQAAFQLLRDGLLEAVAGKKNYPKLNVYSDQIVWGRSPVRIDVAGGWTDTPPYSLYSGGSVVNLAIELNGQPPLQVYVKPCHEFHIVLRSIDMGAVEVIRSYEELQDYKKVGSPFSIPKAALTLAGFAPLFAAESHASLEEHLKAFGSGLEITLLAAIPAGSGLGTSSILASTVLGAINDFCGLAWDRNDICNYTLVLEQLLTTGGGWQDQYGGVFPGVKLLQSESGFEQHPLVRWLPDQLFVQPEYRDCHLLYYTGITRTAKGILAEIVSSMFLNSGKHLSLLAEMKAHAMDMSEAILRGNFETFGNLVGKSWIQNQALDSGTNPPAVAAIIEQIKDYTLGYKLPGAGGGGYLYMVAKDPQAAGCIRRILTEQAPNPRARFVEMTLSDKGLQVSRS
;
A
#
# COMPACT_ATOMS: atom_id res chain seq x y z
N MET A 1 -2.24 1.05 19.64
CA MET A 1 -1.05 0.20 19.34
C MET A 1 0.18 1.07 19.45
N GLN A 2 1.00 0.83 20.47
CA GLN A 2 2.21 1.61 20.73
C GLN A 2 3.40 1.12 19.88
N LYS A 3 4.23 2.06 19.44
CA LYS A 3 5.51 1.81 18.77
C LYS A 3 6.63 2.24 19.70
N LEU A 4 7.53 1.34 20.00
CA LEU A 4 8.64 1.53 20.90
C LEU A 4 9.95 1.38 20.13
N LEU A 5 10.81 2.40 20.17
CA LEU A 5 12.06 2.41 19.43
C LEU A 5 13.27 2.56 20.38
N SER A 6 14.24 1.66 20.21
CA SER A 6 15.59 1.88 20.74
C SER A 6 16.40 2.63 19.69
N LEU A 7 16.81 3.87 19.98
CA LEU A 7 17.46 4.78 19.05
C LEU A 7 18.84 5.22 19.57
N PRO A 8 19.72 5.75 18.72
CA PRO A 8 20.91 6.48 19.16
C PRO A 8 20.54 7.65 20.10
N PRO A 9 21.35 7.95 21.13
CA PRO A 9 21.01 8.96 22.14
C PRO A 9 20.68 10.34 21.56
N ASN A 10 21.41 10.80 20.58
CA ASN A 10 21.21 12.12 19.94
C ASN A 10 19.93 12.23 19.11
N LEU A 11 19.28 11.12 18.78
CA LEU A 11 18.05 11.09 17.98
C LEU A 11 16.77 11.15 18.83
N ILE A 12 16.84 10.79 20.12
CA ILE A 12 15.67 10.64 20.99
C ILE A 12 14.85 11.93 21.06
N ASP A 13 15.51 13.05 21.35
CA ASP A 13 14.82 14.34 21.55
C ASP A 13 14.27 14.91 20.23
N SER A 14 14.91 14.60 19.12
CA SER A 14 14.54 15.12 17.79
C SER A 14 13.57 14.21 17.01
N PHE A 15 13.45 12.93 17.37
CA PHE A 15 12.73 11.93 16.57
C PHE A 15 11.29 12.32 16.27
N HIS A 16 10.53 12.75 17.29
CA HIS A 16 9.11 13.09 17.12
C HIS A 16 8.90 14.29 16.20
N GLN A 17 9.81 15.25 16.24
CA GLN A 17 9.78 16.42 15.35
C GLN A 17 10.21 16.05 13.93
N LEU A 18 11.27 15.25 13.77
CA LEU A 18 11.84 14.89 12.48
C LEU A 18 10.92 13.97 11.66
N GLU A 19 10.21 13.06 12.34
CA GLU A 19 9.27 12.11 11.72
C GLU A 19 7.80 12.58 11.81
N GLU A 20 7.55 13.76 12.38
CA GLU A 20 6.20 14.36 12.56
C GLU A 20 5.20 13.41 13.23
N VAL A 21 5.64 12.67 14.23
CA VAL A 21 4.84 11.68 14.96
C VAL A 21 4.49 12.13 16.38
N ASN A 22 3.36 11.67 16.88
CA ASN A 22 2.89 12.04 18.21
C ASN A 22 3.60 11.25 19.34
N HIS A 23 3.63 11.84 20.54
CA HIS A 23 4.23 11.22 21.72
C HIS A 23 3.33 10.18 22.41
N THR A 24 2.07 10.04 22.02
CA THR A 24 1.14 9.08 22.63
C THR A 24 1.28 7.68 22.03
N ASP A 25 1.51 7.60 20.73
CA ASP A 25 1.63 6.32 19.99
C ASP A 25 3.08 5.86 19.86
N TRP A 26 4.05 6.78 20.05
CA TRP A 26 5.46 6.53 19.87
C TRP A 26 6.26 6.82 21.14
N PHE A 27 7.08 5.87 21.54
CA PHE A 27 8.03 6.00 22.63
C PHE A 27 9.44 5.69 22.14
N CYS A 28 10.41 6.53 22.50
CA CYS A 28 11.81 6.37 22.11
C CYS A 28 12.71 6.40 23.35
N THR A 29 13.70 5.53 23.37
CA THR A 29 14.80 5.57 24.37
C THR A 29 16.08 5.01 23.76
N SER A 30 17.21 5.26 24.42
CA SER A 30 18.51 4.63 24.11
C SER A 30 18.91 3.68 25.23
N ASP A 31 19.77 2.74 24.91
CA ASP A 31 20.43 1.95 25.94
C ASP A 31 21.21 2.88 26.87
N PRO A 32 21.34 2.57 28.17
CA PRO A 32 22.13 3.36 29.12
C PRO A 32 23.59 3.49 28.64
N VAL A 33 24.14 4.70 28.77
CA VAL A 33 25.51 5.01 28.32
C VAL A 33 26.53 4.06 28.93
N GLY A 34 27.37 3.45 28.09
CA GLY A 34 28.41 2.52 28.53
C GLY A 34 27.94 1.09 28.82
N SER A 35 26.64 0.81 28.74
CA SER A 35 26.08 -0.53 28.94
C SER A 35 25.89 -1.26 27.62
N LYS A 36 26.28 -2.55 27.60
CA LYS A 36 25.91 -3.46 26.52
C LYS A 36 24.82 -4.40 27.04
N LEU A 37 23.60 -4.18 26.63
CA LEU A 37 22.45 -4.94 27.15
C LEU A 37 22.14 -6.21 26.34
N GLY A 38 22.55 -6.29 25.08
CA GLY A 38 22.08 -7.31 24.16
C GLY A 38 20.64 -7.03 23.70
N SER A 39 20.14 -7.77 22.73
CA SER A 39 18.80 -7.53 22.17
C SER A 39 17.66 -7.86 23.15
N GLY A 40 17.82 -8.88 24.00
CA GLY A 40 16.86 -9.21 25.04
C GLY A 40 16.86 -8.22 26.22
N GLY A 41 18.05 -7.86 26.70
CA GLY A 41 18.20 -6.82 27.74
C GLY A 41 17.74 -5.46 27.26
N GLY A 42 18.01 -5.07 26.01
CA GLY A 42 17.51 -3.85 25.39
C GLY A 42 15.97 -3.86 25.24
N THR A 43 15.36 -5.02 24.95
CA THR A 43 13.89 -5.18 25.00
C THR A 43 13.35 -4.89 26.41
N THR A 44 13.97 -5.45 27.42
CA THR A 44 13.57 -5.23 28.82
C THR A 44 13.69 -3.77 29.22
N TRP A 45 14.81 -3.13 28.87
CA TRP A 45 15.02 -1.70 29.11
C TRP A 45 13.93 -0.84 28.45
N LEU A 46 13.67 -1.07 27.18
CA LEU A 46 12.70 -0.31 26.41
C LEU A 46 11.27 -0.45 26.96
N LEU A 47 10.87 -1.67 27.36
CA LEU A 47 9.57 -1.92 27.98
C LEU A 47 9.45 -1.28 29.37
N GLN A 48 10.47 -1.40 30.22
CA GLN A 48 10.46 -0.78 31.54
C GLN A 48 10.40 0.75 31.45
N ALA A 49 11.20 1.36 30.59
CA ALA A 49 11.22 2.80 30.39
C ALA A 49 9.86 3.32 29.86
N CYS A 50 9.25 2.60 28.92
CA CYS A 50 7.93 2.95 28.38
C CYS A 50 6.83 2.81 29.46
N HIS A 51 6.84 1.72 30.21
CA HIS A 51 5.87 1.52 31.32
C HIS A 51 5.98 2.63 32.35
N GLN A 52 7.19 2.99 32.75
CA GLN A 52 7.41 4.08 33.74
C GLN A 52 6.97 5.44 33.19
N ALA A 53 7.10 5.67 31.88
CA ALA A 53 6.71 6.94 31.27
C ALA A 53 5.18 7.10 31.12
N PHE A 54 4.48 6.02 30.75
CA PHE A 54 3.06 6.08 30.40
C PHE A 54 2.09 5.55 31.43
N ALA A 55 2.51 4.61 32.29
CA ALA A 55 1.62 3.94 33.25
C ALA A 55 2.30 3.60 34.58
N PRO A 56 2.98 4.56 35.27
CA PRO A 56 3.76 4.29 36.48
C PRO A 56 2.92 3.78 37.65
N GLU A 57 1.62 4.07 37.70
CA GLU A 57 0.68 3.62 38.73
C GLU A 57 0.08 2.23 38.48
N GLU A 58 0.32 1.66 37.30
CA GLU A 58 -0.21 0.36 36.90
C GLU A 58 0.85 -0.74 37.06
N THR A 59 0.46 -1.97 37.39
CA THR A 59 1.43 -3.07 37.41
C THR A 59 1.89 -3.42 35.99
N PHE A 60 3.16 -3.81 35.82
CA PHE A 60 3.71 -4.15 34.52
C PHE A 60 2.88 -5.23 33.80
N SER A 61 2.50 -6.31 34.52
CA SER A 61 1.68 -7.40 33.95
C SER A 61 0.31 -6.94 33.44
N LYS A 62 -0.29 -5.92 34.05
CA LYS A 62 -1.53 -5.35 33.56
C LYS A 62 -1.30 -4.44 32.34
N TRP A 63 -0.30 -3.57 32.42
CA TRP A 63 0.05 -2.64 31.34
C TRP A 63 0.46 -3.35 30.05
N ILE A 64 1.25 -4.45 30.13
CA ILE A 64 1.72 -5.14 28.94
C ILE A 64 0.55 -5.75 28.12
N GLY A 65 -0.49 -6.24 28.81
CA GLY A 65 -1.70 -6.81 28.22
C GLY A 65 -2.75 -5.80 27.73
N ASN A 66 -2.65 -4.51 28.10
CA ASN A 66 -3.69 -3.53 27.76
C ASN A 66 -3.79 -3.23 26.27
N GLU A 67 -2.66 -3.20 25.57
CA GLU A 67 -2.63 -2.95 24.14
C GLU A 67 -1.40 -3.57 23.46
N LYS A 68 -1.50 -3.72 22.15
CA LYS A 68 -0.44 -4.29 21.32
C LYS A 68 0.72 -3.30 21.14
N LYS A 69 1.94 -3.82 21.16
CA LYS A 69 3.20 -3.09 21.09
C LYS A 69 4.10 -3.60 19.97
N ILE A 70 4.73 -2.70 19.24
CA ILE A 70 5.75 -3.00 18.23
C ILE A 70 7.05 -2.39 18.70
N LEU A 71 8.04 -3.24 18.97
CA LEU A 71 9.38 -2.85 19.40
C LEU A 71 10.35 -2.96 18.23
N LEU A 72 11.09 -1.89 17.97
CA LEU A 72 12.10 -1.83 16.91
C LEU A 72 13.47 -1.50 17.50
N HIS A 73 14.39 -2.44 17.34
CA HIS A 73 15.77 -2.26 17.77
C HIS A 73 16.59 -1.56 16.67
N ALA A 74 16.82 -0.27 16.82
CA ALA A 74 17.55 0.57 15.88
C ALA A 74 18.75 1.32 16.49
N GLY A 75 19.09 1.00 17.74
CA GLY A 75 20.27 1.49 18.43
C GLY A 75 21.56 0.83 17.94
N GLY A 76 22.67 1.16 18.60
CA GLY A 76 23.99 0.61 18.35
C GLY A 76 24.92 1.54 17.57
N GLN A 77 26.21 1.19 17.53
CA GLN A 77 27.29 2.06 16.98
C GLN A 77 27.29 2.24 15.47
N SER A 78 26.54 1.44 14.73
CA SER A 78 26.44 1.48 13.25
C SER A 78 27.80 1.51 12.51
N ARG A 79 28.84 0.89 13.06
CA ARG A 79 30.23 0.90 12.57
C ARG A 79 30.38 0.60 11.08
N ARG A 80 29.54 -0.30 10.53
CA ARG A 80 29.59 -0.76 9.13
C ARG A 80 28.75 0.07 8.17
N LEU A 81 28.03 1.07 8.67
CA LEU A 81 27.24 2.01 7.88
C LEU A 81 27.40 3.43 8.47
N PRO A 82 28.60 4.01 8.37
CA PRO A 82 28.94 5.27 9.04
C PRO A 82 28.02 6.43 8.64
N GLY A 83 27.71 6.61 7.36
CA GLY A 83 26.94 7.75 6.85
C GLY A 83 25.53 7.88 7.44
N TYR A 84 24.99 6.82 8.04
CA TYR A 84 23.69 6.84 8.72
C TYR A 84 23.78 6.51 10.22
N ALA A 85 25.00 6.48 10.78
CA ALA A 85 25.17 6.28 12.22
C ALA A 85 24.61 7.46 13.05
N PRO A 86 24.82 8.74 12.68
CA PRO A 86 24.28 9.87 13.42
C PRO A 86 22.75 9.97 13.42
N SER A 87 22.12 9.69 12.29
CA SER A 87 20.66 9.77 12.11
C SER A 87 19.91 8.47 12.42
N GLY A 88 20.65 7.40 12.80
CA GLY A 88 20.08 6.08 12.99
C GLY A 88 19.76 5.35 11.67
N LYS A 89 20.16 4.09 11.55
CA LYS A 89 19.95 3.26 10.35
C LYS A 89 18.48 3.15 9.93
N ILE A 90 17.58 3.11 10.90
CA ILE A 90 16.14 2.98 10.66
C ILE A 90 15.54 4.16 9.88
N LEU A 91 16.17 5.33 9.95
CA LEU A 91 15.78 6.53 9.20
C LEU A 91 16.58 6.72 7.89
N THR A 92 17.30 5.69 7.43
CA THR A 92 17.96 5.71 6.13
C THR A 92 16.95 5.99 5.02
N PRO A 93 17.11 7.06 4.23
CA PRO A 93 16.23 7.35 3.10
C PRO A 93 16.36 6.27 2.03
N ILE A 94 15.24 5.73 1.59
CA ILE A 94 15.21 4.69 0.55
C ILE A 94 14.59 5.28 -0.73
N PRO A 95 15.25 5.18 -1.89
CA PRO A 95 14.71 5.67 -3.15
C PRO A 95 13.37 5.03 -3.48
N VAL A 96 12.47 5.81 -4.07
CA VAL A 96 11.19 5.29 -4.57
C VAL A 96 11.40 4.23 -5.64
N PHE A 97 10.59 3.19 -5.62
CA PHE A 97 10.70 2.06 -6.55
C PHE A 97 9.94 2.37 -7.83
N SER A 98 10.57 2.18 -8.98
CA SER A 98 9.99 2.50 -10.29
C SER A 98 8.76 1.65 -10.66
N TRP A 99 8.56 0.53 -9.98
CA TRP A 99 7.50 -0.44 -10.24
C TRP A 99 6.31 -0.34 -9.28
N GLU A 100 6.35 0.53 -8.25
CA GLU A 100 5.31 0.68 -7.23
C GLU A 100 4.68 2.08 -7.27
N ARG A 101 3.36 2.15 -7.02
CA ARG A 101 2.62 3.41 -6.93
C ARG A 101 2.33 3.77 -5.48
N GLY A 102 2.07 5.05 -5.23
CA GLY A 102 1.63 5.53 -3.93
C GLY A 102 2.74 5.66 -2.90
N GLN A 103 4.00 5.70 -3.35
CA GLN A 103 5.15 5.89 -2.48
C GLN A 103 5.38 7.38 -2.19
N LYS A 104 5.97 7.66 -1.04
CA LYS A 104 6.39 9.01 -0.65
C LYS A 104 7.84 9.26 -1.03
N LEU A 105 8.14 10.44 -1.56
CA LEU A 105 9.52 10.81 -1.90
C LEU A 105 10.44 10.83 -0.67
N GLY A 106 9.90 11.13 0.49
CA GLY A 106 10.59 11.14 1.76
C GLY A 106 10.64 9.82 2.52
N GLN A 107 10.28 8.69 1.87
CA GLN A 107 10.26 7.39 2.56
C GLN A 107 11.64 7.00 3.09
N ASN A 108 11.63 6.34 4.24
CA ASN A 108 12.79 5.79 4.90
C ASN A 108 12.54 4.32 5.31
N LEU A 109 13.53 3.68 5.87
CA LEU A 109 13.43 2.28 6.24
C LEU A 109 12.33 2.02 7.28
N LEU A 110 12.12 2.93 8.24
CA LEU A 110 11.04 2.84 9.23
C LEU A 110 9.65 2.86 8.57
N SER A 111 9.41 3.84 7.70
CA SER A 111 8.12 3.99 7.02
C SER A 111 7.78 2.82 6.10
N LEU A 112 8.80 2.13 5.56
CA LEU A 112 8.63 0.95 4.72
C LEU A 112 8.36 -0.35 5.52
N GLN A 113 8.94 -0.48 6.71
CA GLN A 113 8.80 -1.67 7.56
C GLN A 113 7.45 -1.71 8.30
N LEU A 114 7.04 -0.58 8.83
CA LEU A 114 5.94 -0.47 9.79
C LEU A 114 4.60 -1.06 9.31
N PRO A 115 4.18 -0.88 8.05
CA PRO A 115 2.90 -1.42 7.57
C PRO A 115 2.78 -2.94 7.68
N LEU A 116 3.87 -3.69 7.47
CA LEU A 116 3.86 -5.15 7.65
C LEU A 116 3.67 -5.53 9.13
N TYR A 117 4.40 -4.88 10.02
CA TYR A 117 4.32 -5.17 11.46
C TYR A 117 2.95 -4.83 12.05
N GLU A 118 2.37 -3.71 11.63
CA GLU A 118 1.00 -3.35 12.02
C GLU A 118 -0.04 -4.36 11.50
N ARG A 119 0.14 -4.87 10.27
CA ARG A 119 -0.72 -5.89 9.70
C ARG A 119 -0.63 -7.21 10.47
N ILE A 120 0.59 -7.66 10.82
CA ILE A 120 0.82 -8.84 11.65
C ILE A 120 0.12 -8.67 13.00
N MET A 121 0.36 -7.56 13.69
CA MET A 121 -0.20 -7.33 15.02
C MET A 121 -1.73 -7.18 15.04
N LYS A 122 -2.34 -6.66 13.98
CA LYS A 122 -3.80 -6.64 13.83
C LYS A 122 -4.41 -8.03 13.73
N GLN A 123 -3.68 -9.00 13.18
CA GLN A 123 -4.13 -10.39 13.04
C GLN A 123 -3.74 -11.28 14.21
N ALA A 124 -2.75 -10.88 15.01
CA ALA A 124 -2.28 -11.66 16.15
C ALA A 124 -3.39 -11.83 17.21
N PRO A 125 -3.54 -13.05 17.81
CA PRO A 125 -4.45 -13.31 18.93
C PRO A 125 -4.28 -12.34 20.10
N LYS A 126 -5.29 -12.23 20.95
CA LYS A 126 -5.28 -11.29 22.09
C LYS A 126 -4.14 -11.52 23.10
N GLY A 127 -3.69 -12.75 23.22
CA GLY A 127 -2.59 -13.11 24.14
C GLY A 127 -1.20 -12.76 23.62
N LEU A 128 -1.05 -12.45 22.31
CA LEU A 128 0.22 -12.10 21.67
C LEU A 128 0.29 -10.57 21.48
N ASN A 129 0.82 -9.87 22.49
CA ASN A 129 0.75 -8.42 22.55
C ASN A 129 2.04 -7.69 22.16
N THR A 130 3.16 -8.38 22.04
CA THR A 130 4.47 -7.74 21.82
C THR A 130 5.14 -8.30 20.58
N LEU A 131 5.37 -7.46 19.55
CA LEU A 131 6.21 -7.77 18.40
C LEU A 131 7.58 -7.13 18.57
N ILE A 132 8.63 -7.90 18.34
CA ILE A 132 10.02 -7.42 18.34
C ILE A 132 10.57 -7.56 16.93
N ALA A 133 11.20 -6.50 16.40
CA ALA A 133 11.84 -6.54 15.10
C ALA A 133 13.15 -5.73 15.04
N SER A 134 13.99 -6.07 14.07
CA SER A 134 15.23 -5.34 13.78
C SER A 134 14.96 -4.07 12.97
N GLY A 135 15.69 -3.00 13.26
CA GLY A 135 15.54 -1.70 12.59
C GLY A 135 16.36 -1.55 11.30
N ASP A 136 17.24 -2.49 10.97
CA ASP A 136 18.14 -2.40 9.80
C ASP A 136 17.77 -3.40 8.68
N VAL A 137 16.53 -3.81 8.64
CA VAL A 137 15.98 -4.72 7.62
C VAL A 137 14.76 -4.12 6.92
N TYR A 138 14.52 -4.48 5.69
CA TYR A 138 13.24 -4.28 5.01
C TYR A 138 12.67 -5.64 4.65
N ILE A 139 11.54 -5.96 5.27
CA ILE A 139 10.83 -7.21 5.06
C ILE A 139 9.55 -6.89 4.32
N ARG A 140 9.28 -7.64 3.26
CA ARG A 140 8.16 -7.41 2.37
C ARG A 140 7.35 -8.69 2.21
N SER A 141 6.03 -8.59 2.22
CA SER A 141 5.12 -9.67 1.90
C SER A 141 3.88 -9.10 1.22
N GLU A 142 3.58 -9.58 0.03
CA GLU A 142 2.39 -9.18 -0.75
C GLU A 142 1.22 -10.15 -0.59
N LYS A 143 1.49 -11.35 -0.05
CA LYS A 143 0.46 -12.36 0.14
C LYS A 143 -0.27 -12.17 1.46
N PRO A 144 -1.52 -12.66 1.57
CA PRO A 144 -2.21 -12.72 2.84
C PRO A 144 -1.40 -13.50 3.88
N LEU A 145 -1.42 -13.01 5.12
CA LEU A 145 -0.76 -13.70 6.23
C LEU A 145 -1.57 -14.96 6.61
N GLN A 146 -0.87 -15.99 7.05
CA GLN A 146 -1.49 -17.19 7.63
C GLN A 146 -2.07 -16.88 9.01
N ASN A 147 -2.96 -17.75 9.50
CA ASN A 147 -3.45 -17.65 10.87
C ASN A 147 -2.30 -17.79 11.86
N ILE A 148 -2.25 -16.91 12.83
CA ILE A 148 -1.25 -16.91 13.89
C ILE A 148 -1.77 -17.75 15.04
N PRO A 149 -1.09 -18.86 15.44
CA PRO A 149 -1.55 -19.70 16.52
C PRO A 149 -1.43 -19.04 17.90
N GLU A 150 -2.28 -19.45 18.85
CA GLU A 150 -2.19 -19.01 20.25
C GLU A 150 -1.12 -19.83 20.98
N VAL A 151 0.12 -19.34 20.94
CA VAL A 151 1.29 -19.90 21.63
C VAL A 151 2.05 -18.78 22.34
N ASP A 152 3.08 -19.11 23.14
CA ASP A 152 3.85 -18.10 23.87
C ASP A 152 4.75 -17.28 22.94
N VAL A 153 5.35 -17.91 21.93
CA VAL A 153 6.29 -17.27 20.99
C VAL A 153 5.97 -17.66 19.56
N VAL A 154 5.83 -16.69 18.66
CA VAL A 154 5.71 -16.92 17.22
C VAL A 154 6.88 -16.25 16.51
N CYS A 155 7.63 -17.01 15.74
CA CYS A 155 8.76 -16.51 14.96
C CYS A 155 8.46 -16.64 13.46
N TYR A 156 8.65 -15.54 12.72
CA TYR A 156 8.56 -15.58 11.27
C TYR A 156 9.92 -15.86 10.63
N GLY A 157 9.91 -16.70 9.61
CA GLY A 157 11.09 -17.02 8.83
C GLY A 157 10.84 -17.13 7.35
N LEU A 158 11.91 -17.36 6.59
CA LEU A 158 11.85 -17.56 5.14
C LEU A 158 12.50 -18.87 4.73
N TRP A 159 11.88 -19.52 3.73
CA TRP A 159 12.50 -20.59 2.96
C TRP A 159 13.57 -19.98 2.06
N VAL A 160 14.83 -20.30 2.30
CA VAL A 160 15.97 -19.77 1.55
C VAL A 160 16.95 -20.88 1.18
N ASN A 161 17.84 -20.59 0.24
CA ASN A 161 18.99 -21.47 -0.01
C ASN A 161 19.87 -21.55 1.26
N PRO A 162 20.36 -22.75 1.63
CA PRO A 162 21.22 -22.93 2.80
C PRO A 162 22.37 -21.94 2.91
N SER A 163 23.01 -21.58 1.79
CA SER A 163 24.12 -20.61 1.77
C SER A 163 23.74 -19.21 2.27
N LEU A 164 22.49 -18.80 2.15
CA LEU A 164 22.01 -17.51 2.68
C LEU A 164 21.76 -17.57 4.17
N ALA A 165 21.32 -18.73 4.68
CA ALA A 165 21.00 -18.92 6.09
C ALA A 165 22.24 -18.94 7.00
N THR A 166 23.44 -19.22 6.46
CA THR A 166 24.69 -19.33 7.26
C THR A 166 25.06 -18.06 8.03
N HIS A 167 24.52 -16.91 7.66
CA HIS A 167 24.82 -15.62 8.31
C HIS A 167 23.74 -15.17 9.31
N HIS A 168 22.67 -15.94 9.44
CA HIS A 168 21.48 -15.61 10.23
C HIS A 168 21.17 -16.68 11.28
N GLY A 169 20.19 -16.40 12.15
CA GLY A 169 19.55 -17.41 12.95
C GLY A 169 18.74 -18.37 12.06
N VAL A 170 18.56 -19.58 12.48
CA VAL A 170 17.82 -20.62 11.75
C VAL A 170 16.91 -21.38 12.69
N PHE A 171 15.62 -21.40 12.36
CA PHE A 171 14.62 -22.22 13.05
C PHE A 171 14.54 -23.58 12.40
N VAL A 172 14.71 -24.65 13.17
CA VAL A 172 14.65 -26.03 12.70
C VAL A 172 13.37 -26.68 13.20
N SER A 173 12.68 -27.44 12.33
CA SER A 173 11.46 -28.18 12.67
C SER A 173 11.48 -29.59 12.12
N ASP A 174 10.80 -30.53 12.81
CA ASP A 174 10.54 -31.86 12.28
C ASP A 174 9.60 -31.76 11.07
N ARG A 175 9.86 -32.56 10.03
CA ARG A 175 9.02 -32.62 8.81
C ARG A 175 7.57 -32.97 9.05
N LYS A 176 7.26 -33.64 10.16
CA LYS A 176 5.88 -34.01 10.54
C LYS A 176 5.15 -32.92 11.29
N LYS A 177 5.91 -31.95 11.88
CA LYS A 177 5.40 -30.82 12.66
C LYS A 177 6.07 -29.52 12.18
N PRO A 178 5.84 -29.07 10.93
CA PRO A 178 6.62 -28.00 10.31
C PRO A 178 6.43 -26.62 10.96
N GLU A 179 5.36 -26.43 11.73
CA GLU A 179 5.05 -25.17 12.41
C GLU A 179 5.52 -25.14 13.87
N VAL A 180 6.09 -26.24 14.38
CA VAL A 180 6.60 -26.32 15.75
C VAL A 180 8.11 -26.23 15.72
N LEU A 181 8.68 -25.33 16.53
CA LEU A 181 10.12 -25.20 16.67
C LEU A 181 10.68 -26.43 17.38
N ASP A 182 11.60 -27.13 16.74
CA ASP A 182 12.37 -28.19 17.37
C ASP A 182 13.56 -27.59 18.13
N PHE A 183 14.38 -26.83 17.46
CA PHE A 183 15.46 -26.03 18.05
C PHE A 183 15.87 -24.88 17.13
N MET A 184 16.62 -23.92 17.67
CA MET A 184 17.21 -22.81 16.93
C MET A 184 18.72 -22.94 16.83
N LEU A 185 19.29 -22.50 15.71
CA LEU A 185 20.76 -22.39 15.50
C LEU A 185 21.15 -20.95 15.20
N GLN A 186 22.35 -20.56 15.63
CA GLN A 186 22.92 -19.26 15.31
C GLN A 186 24.09 -19.41 14.35
N LYS A 187 23.94 -18.84 13.14
CA LYS A 187 24.94 -18.84 12.09
C LYS A 187 25.56 -20.21 11.83
N PRO A 188 24.73 -21.23 11.55
CA PRO A 188 25.20 -22.59 11.30
C PRO A 188 26.09 -22.65 10.06
N SER A 189 26.96 -23.65 10.00
CA SER A 189 27.74 -23.93 8.81
C SER A 189 26.87 -24.46 7.67
N LEU A 190 27.35 -24.33 6.43
CA LEU A 190 26.65 -24.89 5.27
C LEU A 190 26.51 -26.42 5.38
N GLU A 191 27.56 -27.11 5.82
CA GLU A 191 27.57 -28.56 6.00
C GLU A 191 26.52 -29.03 7.04
N GLU A 192 26.39 -28.29 8.12
CA GLU A 192 25.37 -28.53 9.16
C GLU A 192 23.95 -28.38 8.58
N LEU A 193 23.65 -27.31 7.83
CA LEU A 193 22.34 -27.11 7.20
C LEU A 193 22.04 -28.15 6.13
N GLU A 194 23.01 -28.56 5.32
CA GLU A 194 22.87 -29.63 4.34
C GLU A 194 22.62 -30.97 5.01
N GLY A 195 23.28 -31.23 6.15
CA GLY A 195 23.04 -32.40 6.98
C GLY A 195 21.62 -32.43 7.54
N LEU A 196 21.16 -31.35 8.14
CA LEU A 196 19.81 -31.22 8.72
C LEU A 196 18.72 -31.33 7.68
N SER A 197 18.91 -30.82 6.48
CA SER A 197 17.90 -30.87 5.42
C SER A 197 17.51 -32.27 4.97
N LYS A 198 18.25 -33.33 5.38
CA LYS A 198 17.88 -34.73 5.14
C LYS A 198 16.72 -35.21 6.02
N THR A 199 16.58 -34.67 7.22
CA THR A 199 15.62 -35.12 8.24
C THR A 199 14.68 -34.04 8.72
N HIS A 200 15.09 -32.78 8.69
CA HIS A 200 14.35 -31.62 9.18
C HIS A 200 14.01 -30.64 8.06
N LEU A 201 13.18 -29.66 8.38
CA LEU A 201 12.97 -28.42 7.65
C LEU A 201 13.64 -27.28 8.40
N PHE A 202 14.02 -26.23 7.70
CA PHE A 202 14.51 -25.03 8.36
C PHE A 202 14.00 -23.75 7.71
N LEU A 203 13.82 -22.71 8.52
CA LEU A 203 13.52 -21.36 8.10
C LEU A 203 14.63 -20.42 8.58
N MET A 204 15.10 -19.54 7.69
CA MET A 204 15.98 -18.45 8.10
C MET A 204 15.18 -17.44 8.93
N ASP A 205 15.69 -17.08 10.10
CA ASP A 205 15.13 -16.02 10.93
C ASP A 205 15.23 -14.66 10.21
N ILE A 206 14.12 -13.95 10.14
CA ILE A 206 14.03 -12.63 9.54
C ILE A 206 13.90 -11.50 10.59
N GLY A 207 14.04 -11.87 11.87
CA GLY A 207 14.00 -10.90 12.97
C GLY A 207 12.60 -10.38 13.29
N ILE A 208 11.53 -11.13 13.02
CA ILE A 208 10.16 -10.82 13.47
C ILE A 208 9.73 -11.87 14.48
N TRP A 209 9.61 -11.47 15.73
CA TRP A 209 9.21 -12.31 16.84
C TRP A 209 7.99 -11.72 17.53
N ILE A 210 6.97 -12.52 17.80
CA ILE A 210 5.78 -12.09 18.55
C ILE A 210 5.72 -12.89 19.84
N LEU A 211 5.62 -12.19 20.95
CA LEU A 211 5.66 -12.77 22.29
C LEU A 211 4.32 -12.54 23.01
N SER A 212 3.89 -13.57 23.77
CA SER A 212 2.84 -13.44 24.77
C SER A 212 3.34 -12.62 25.97
N ASP A 213 2.39 -12.12 26.76
CA ASP A 213 2.73 -11.40 27.98
C ASP A 213 3.60 -12.28 28.91
N ARG A 214 3.28 -13.59 29.01
CA ARG A 214 4.09 -14.57 29.74
C ARG A 214 5.51 -14.70 29.19
N ALA A 215 5.67 -14.78 27.88
CA ALA A 215 6.99 -14.89 27.24
C ALA A 215 7.84 -13.62 27.47
N VAL A 216 7.21 -12.45 27.46
CA VAL A 216 7.86 -11.18 27.80
C VAL A 216 8.31 -11.14 29.26
N GLU A 217 7.46 -11.59 30.21
CA GLU A 217 7.84 -11.65 31.63
C GLU A 217 9.03 -12.59 31.88
N VAL A 218 9.05 -13.75 31.20
CA VAL A 218 10.19 -14.68 31.27
C VAL A 218 11.46 -14.04 30.68
N LEU A 219 11.39 -13.40 29.52
CA LEU A 219 12.51 -12.68 28.91
C LEU A 219 13.07 -11.61 29.85
N MET A 220 12.20 -10.80 30.44
CA MET A 220 12.59 -9.75 31.38
C MET A 220 13.25 -10.32 32.64
N LYS A 221 12.69 -11.38 33.19
CA LYS A 221 13.27 -12.05 34.38
C LYS A 221 14.68 -12.55 34.11
N ARG A 222 14.95 -13.10 32.91
CA ARG A 222 16.28 -13.62 32.52
C ARG A 222 17.28 -12.52 32.24
N SER A 223 16.83 -11.36 31.82
CA SER A 223 17.72 -10.20 31.57
C SER A 223 17.99 -9.34 32.81
N LEU A 224 17.33 -9.59 33.94
CA LEU A 224 17.59 -8.90 35.20
C LEU A 224 18.65 -9.64 36.01
N LYS A 225 19.48 -8.88 36.72
CA LYS A 225 20.42 -9.43 37.74
C LYS A 225 19.62 -9.93 38.94
N GLU A 226 20.00 -11.08 39.45
CA GLU A 226 19.33 -11.72 40.57
C GLU A 226 19.19 -10.78 41.78
N GLY A 227 17.97 -10.56 42.24
CA GLY A 227 17.66 -9.70 43.40
C GLY A 227 17.75 -8.21 43.17
N THR A 228 17.93 -7.74 41.94
CA THR A 228 17.96 -6.30 41.59
C THR A 228 17.06 -5.98 40.39
N ASN A 229 16.86 -4.69 40.15
CA ASN A 229 16.23 -4.21 38.91
C ASN A 229 17.24 -3.84 37.83
N ASP A 230 18.52 -4.14 38.05
CA ASP A 230 19.58 -3.86 37.07
C ASP A 230 19.53 -4.86 35.93
N ILE A 231 19.62 -4.36 34.69
CA ILE A 231 19.62 -5.19 33.50
C ILE A 231 21.05 -5.70 33.25
N SER A 232 21.17 -7.00 33.00
CA SER A 232 22.41 -7.64 32.55
C SER A 232 22.37 -7.86 31.05
N TYR A 233 23.54 -8.14 30.46
CA TYR A 233 23.60 -8.58 29.07
C TYR A 233 22.77 -9.85 28.87
N TYR A 234 21.82 -9.82 27.94
CA TYR A 234 21.03 -10.94 27.54
C TYR A 234 20.61 -10.79 26.08
N ASP A 235 20.91 -11.77 25.25
CA ASP A 235 20.64 -11.68 23.81
C ASP A 235 19.41 -12.50 23.42
N LEU A 236 18.50 -11.88 22.67
CA LEU A 236 17.26 -12.51 22.26
C LEU A 236 17.51 -13.73 21.35
N TYR A 237 18.55 -13.69 20.55
CA TYR A 237 18.81 -14.73 19.55
C TYR A 237 19.69 -15.87 20.08
N SER A 238 20.78 -15.53 20.80
CA SER A 238 21.75 -16.50 21.27
C SER A 238 21.48 -17.02 22.68
N ASP A 239 20.79 -16.28 23.53
CA ASP A 239 20.47 -16.74 24.90
C ASP A 239 19.01 -17.25 24.96
N TYR A 240 18.04 -16.38 24.66
CA TYR A 240 16.63 -16.74 24.73
C TYR A 240 16.22 -17.71 23.58
N GLY A 241 16.63 -17.43 22.36
CA GLY A 241 16.28 -18.22 21.18
C GLY A 241 16.82 -19.64 21.20
N LEU A 242 18.07 -19.84 21.63
CA LEU A 242 18.67 -21.18 21.74
C LEU A 242 18.05 -22.03 22.86
N ALA A 243 17.33 -21.41 23.80
CA ALA A 243 16.57 -22.10 24.84
C ALA A 243 15.11 -22.39 24.46
N LEU A 244 14.65 -22.03 23.26
CA LEU A 244 13.30 -22.31 22.76
C LEU A 244 13.24 -23.62 21.96
N GLY A 245 12.07 -24.25 21.94
CA GLY A 245 11.77 -25.42 21.11
C GLY A 245 11.55 -26.71 21.90
N GLU A 246 11.21 -27.81 21.17
CA GLU A 246 10.99 -29.16 21.79
C GLU A 246 12.33 -29.78 22.26
N HIS A 247 13.44 -29.52 21.54
CA HIS A 247 14.80 -30.00 21.86
C HIS A 247 15.83 -28.84 21.84
N PRO A 248 15.73 -27.91 22.78
CA PRO A 248 16.51 -26.66 22.76
C PRO A 248 18.02 -26.92 22.88
N GLN A 249 18.84 -26.04 22.31
CA GLN A 249 20.29 -26.12 22.35
C GLN A 249 20.88 -25.75 23.71
N THR A 250 20.13 -24.95 24.49
CA THR A 250 20.53 -24.54 25.85
C THR A 250 19.41 -24.84 26.85
N THR A 251 19.81 -25.17 28.09
CA THR A 251 18.84 -25.49 29.13
C THR A 251 18.48 -24.27 29.93
N ASP A 252 17.20 -23.98 30.02
CA ASP A 252 16.60 -22.95 30.90
C ASP A 252 15.22 -23.39 31.34
N ASP A 253 15.04 -23.54 32.67
CA ASP A 253 13.82 -24.13 33.24
C ASP A 253 12.51 -23.40 32.96
N GLU A 254 12.55 -22.12 32.61
CA GLU A 254 11.35 -21.32 32.30
C GLU A 254 11.19 -21.09 30.79
N VAL A 255 12.28 -20.76 30.08
CA VAL A 255 12.24 -20.53 28.64
C VAL A 255 11.87 -21.83 27.89
N ASN A 256 12.44 -22.97 28.31
CA ASN A 256 12.14 -24.29 27.70
C ASN A 256 10.65 -24.71 27.83
N LYS A 257 9.88 -24.07 28.72
CA LYS A 257 8.44 -24.34 28.90
C LYS A 257 7.52 -23.48 28.06
N LEU A 258 8.07 -22.56 27.30
CA LEU A 258 7.28 -21.72 26.42
C LEU A 258 6.91 -22.49 25.15
N SER A 259 5.65 -22.40 24.76
CA SER A 259 5.18 -22.93 23.49
C SER A 259 5.63 -22.04 22.33
N VAL A 260 6.17 -22.64 21.26
CA VAL A 260 6.76 -21.90 20.14
C VAL A 260 6.24 -22.38 18.80
N ALA A 261 5.77 -21.46 17.97
CA ALA A 261 5.46 -21.73 16.58
C ALA A 261 6.41 -20.95 15.65
N ILE A 262 6.75 -21.59 14.54
CA ILE A 262 7.51 -20.95 13.47
C ILE A 262 6.64 -20.89 12.22
N LEU A 263 6.57 -19.72 11.60
CA LEU A 263 5.72 -19.49 10.44
C LEU A 263 6.54 -18.98 9.26
N PRO A 264 6.40 -19.60 8.07
CA PRO A 264 6.97 -19.02 6.87
C PRO A 264 6.18 -17.74 6.50
N LEU A 265 6.88 -16.64 6.24
CA LEU A 265 6.23 -15.42 5.76
C LEU A 265 5.77 -15.61 4.30
N PRO A 266 4.45 -15.58 3.99
CA PRO A 266 3.94 -15.92 2.67
C PRO A 266 4.43 -14.93 1.60
N GLY A 267 5.16 -15.41 0.60
CA GLY A 267 5.75 -14.56 -0.44
C GLY A 267 6.72 -13.52 0.12
N GLY A 268 7.36 -13.85 1.24
CA GLY A 268 8.26 -12.99 1.96
C GLY A 268 9.56 -12.71 1.20
N GLU A 269 10.03 -11.47 1.32
CA GLU A 269 11.32 -10.98 0.81
C GLU A 269 12.05 -10.29 1.95
N PHE A 270 13.36 -10.46 1.99
CA PHE A 270 14.21 -9.93 3.05
C PHE A 270 15.38 -9.16 2.46
N TYR A 271 15.53 -7.91 2.88
CA TYR A 271 16.59 -7.01 2.44
C TYR A 271 17.28 -6.42 3.67
N HIS A 272 18.57 -6.66 3.81
CA HIS A 272 19.37 -6.17 4.94
C HIS A 272 20.09 -4.86 4.58
N PHE A 273 20.10 -3.91 5.51
CA PHE A 273 20.73 -2.59 5.38
C PHE A 273 21.77 -2.33 6.49
N GLY A 274 22.40 -3.37 6.95
CA GLY A 274 23.35 -3.33 8.08
C GLY A 274 24.74 -2.76 7.75
N THR A 275 25.12 -2.73 6.46
CA THR A 275 26.46 -2.30 5.99
C THR A 275 26.36 -1.37 4.80
N SER A 276 27.43 -0.61 4.54
CA SER A 276 27.57 0.26 3.36
C SER A 276 27.38 -0.49 2.04
N ARG A 277 27.89 -1.72 1.93
CA ARG A 277 27.70 -2.56 0.75
C ARG A 277 26.24 -2.98 0.57
N GLU A 278 25.60 -3.39 1.66
CA GLU A 278 24.20 -3.82 1.65
C GLU A 278 23.22 -2.68 1.37
N LEU A 279 23.54 -1.44 1.77
CA LEU A 279 22.76 -0.26 1.39
C LEU A 279 22.55 -0.20 -0.14
N ILE A 280 23.61 -0.40 -0.90
CA ILE A 280 23.57 -0.36 -2.36
C ILE A 280 22.95 -1.64 -2.94
N SER A 281 23.42 -2.83 -2.50
CA SER A 281 23.02 -4.10 -3.08
C SER A 281 21.55 -4.45 -2.78
N SER A 282 21.06 -4.18 -1.57
CA SER A 282 19.66 -4.37 -1.21
C SER A 282 18.75 -3.41 -1.98
N THR A 283 19.15 -2.13 -2.10
CA THR A 283 18.41 -1.17 -2.91
C THR A 283 18.35 -1.59 -4.38
N LEU A 284 19.47 -2.06 -4.94
CA LEU A 284 19.52 -2.57 -6.31
C LEU A 284 18.57 -3.76 -6.52
N ALA A 285 18.61 -4.74 -5.62
CA ALA A 285 17.75 -5.91 -5.69
C ALA A 285 16.26 -5.54 -5.66
N ILE A 286 15.89 -4.54 -4.85
CA ILE A 286 14.51 -4.03 -4.80
C ILE A 286 14.17 -3.29 -6.10
N GLN A 287 15.04 -2.42 -6.62
CA GLN A 287 14.78 -1.65 -7.85
C GLN A 287 14.66 -2.54 -9.08
N ASP A 288 15.44 -3.62 -9.17
CA ASP A 288 15.44 -4.55 -10.30
C ASP A 288 14.33 -5.59 -10.23
N LYS A 289 13.46 -5.51 -9.22
CA LYS A 289 12.31 -6.41 -9.10
C LYS A 289 11.36 -6.28 -10.29
N VAL A 290 11.10 -7.41 -10.95
CA VAL A 290 10.16 -7.47 -12.06
C VAL A 290 8.85 -8.10 -11.60
N ARG A 291 7.79 -7.30 -11.56
CA ARG A 291 6.45 -7.76 -11.21
C ARG A 291 5.67 -8.34 -12.39
N ASP A 292 5.96 -7.90 -13.60
CA ASP A 292 5.32 -8.36 -14.83
C ASP A 292 6.39 -8.81 -15.85
N GLN A 293 6.54 -10.11 -15.99
CA GLN A 293 7.53 -10.69 -16.89
C GLN A 293 7.28 -10.38 -18.38
N ARG A 294 6.04 -10.06 -18.77
CA ARG A 294 5.71 -9.60 -20.12
C ARG A 294 6.48 -8.34 -20.50
N ARG A 295 6.76 -7.48 -19.51
CA ARG A 295 7.56 -6.25 -19.71
C ARG A 295 9.00 -6.56 -20.10
N ILE A 296 9.59 -7.65 -19.58
CA ILE A 296 10.94 -8.10 -19.96
C ILE A 296 10.93 -8.52 -21.43
N MET A 297 9.97 -9.36 -21.84
CA MET A 297 9.85 -9.84 -23.22
C MET A 297 9.73 -8.70 -24.22
N HIS A 298 9.06 -7.61 -23.85
CA HIS A 298 8.95 -6.41 -24.70
C HIS A 298 10.11 -5.42 -24.50
N ARG A 299 11.17 -5.80 -23.81
CA ARG A 299 12.34 -4.94 -23.50
C ARG A 299 11.97 -3.61 -22.85
N LYS A 300 10.89 -3.58 -22.08
CA LYS A 300 10.41 -2.40 -21.36
C LYS A 300 11.06 -2.22 -19.97
N VAL A 301 11.73 -3.25 -19.48
CA VAL A 301 12.47 -3.23 -18.22
C VAL A 301 13.94 -3.17 -18.53
N LYS A 302 14.61 -2.16 -17.99
CA LYS A 302 16.08 -2.02 -18.07
C LYS A 302 16.63 -2.25 -16.66
N PRO A 303 17.75 -2.99 -16.51
CA PRO A 303 18.44 -3.09 -15.23
C PRO A 303 18.83 -1.70 -14.70
N ASN A 304 18.74 -1.53 -13.38
CA ASN A 304 19.23 -0.32 -12.73
C ASN A 304 20.77 -0.31 -12.81
N PRO A 305 21.41 0.83 -13.16
CA PRO A 305 22.86 0.92 -13.22
C PRO A 305 23.56 0.87 -11.85
N ALA A 306 22.85 0.63 -10.74
CA ALA A 306 23.34 0.72 -9.35
C ALA A 306 23.88 2.12 -9.01
N ILE A 307 23.21 3.15 -9.51
CA ILE A 307 23.49 4.56 -9.23
C ILE A 307 22.24 5.16 -8.58
N PHE A 308 22.37 5.54 -7.31
CA PHE A 308 21.27 6.07 -6.51
C PHE A 308 21.60 7.49 -6.07
N ILE A 309 20.79 8.45 -6.52
CA ILE A 309 20.94 9.87 -6.18
C ILE A 309 19.60 10.37 -5.66
N GLN A 310 19.59 10.87 -4.43
CA GLN A 310 18.36 11.39 -3.81
C GLN A 310 18.66 12.57 -2.88
N ASN A 311 17.72 13.47 -2.75
CA ASN A 311 17.86 14.67 -1.91
C ASN A 311 19.20 15.38 -2.12
N SER A 312 19.61 15.56 -3.37
CA SER A 312 20.97 16.03 -3.70
C SER A 312 20.98 16.92 -4.93
N PHE A 313 22.01 17.73 -5.05
CA PHE A 313 22.33 18.49 -6.24
C PHE A 313 23.57 17.89 -6.89
N THR A 314 23.47 17.43 -8.14
CA THR A 314 24.55 16.71 -8.82
C THR A 314 24.73 17.25 -10.23
N GLN A 315 25.92 17.75 -10.55
CA GLN A 315 26.30 18.24 -11.88
C GLN A 315 27.38 17.39 -12.55
N VAL A 316 27.97 16.44 -11.83
CA VAL A 316 28.98 15.51 -12.38
C VAL A 316 28.35 14.62 -13.45
N LYS A 317 29.10 14.36 -14.55
CA LYS A 317 28.68 13.40 -15.57
C LYS A 317 28.94 11.98 -15.08
N LEU A 318 27.89 11.17 -15.02
CA LEU A 318 27.96 9.77 -14.61
C LEU A 318 27.84 8.85 -15.81
N SER A 319 28.54 7.73 -15.76
CA SER A 319 28.53 6.65 -16.76
C SER A 319 28.34 5.29 -16.09
N ALA A 320 28.30 4.21 -16.87
CA ALA A 320 28.28 2.85 -16.33
C ALA A 320 29.54 2.50 -15.48
N GLU A 321 30.63 3.21 -15.65
CA GLU A 321 31.85 3.05 -14.85
C GLU A 321 31.66 3.47 -13.39
N ASN A 322 30.67 4.35 -13.12
CA ASN A 322 30.31 4.81 -11.77
C ASN A 322 29.33 3.84 -11.04
N ALA A 323 29.29 2.59 -11.39
CA ALA A 323 28.40 1.60 -10.77
C ALA A 323 28.63 1.46 -9.27
N ASN A 324 27.58 1.08 -8.53
CA ASN A 324 27.55 1.00 -7.07
C ASN A 324 27.82 2.36 -6.40
N LEU A 325 27.10 3.38 -6.84
CA LEU A 325 27.19 4.75 -6.36
C LEU A 325 25.92 5.13 -5.57
N TRP A 326 26.13 5.72 -4.41
CA TRP A 326 25.07 6.30 -3.57
C TRP A 326 25.40 7.74 -3.22
N ILE A 327 24.55 8.68 -3.60
CA ILE A 327 24.66 10.10 -3.26
C ILE A 327 23.36 10.53 -2.58
N GLU A 328 23.46 10.99 -1.33
CA GLU A 328 22.30 11.43 -0.57
C GLU A 328 22.63 12.69 0.24
N ASN A 329 21.70 13.65 0.28
CA ASN A 329 21.84 14.90 1.04
C ASN A 329 23.15 15.66 0.72
N SER A 330 23.52 15.74 -0.55
CA SER A 330 24.86 16.17 -0.95
C SER A 330 24.86 17.09 -2.17
N HIS A 331 25.79 18.04 -2.17
CA HIS A 331 26.13 18.88 -3.33
C HIS A 331 27.39 18.32 -4.00
N VAL A 332 27.24 17.79 -5.22
CA VAL A 332 28.33 17.23 -6.02
C VAL A 332 28.44 18.03 -7.33
N GLY A 333 29.32 19.03 -7.35
CA GLY A 333 29.49 19.97 -8.44
C GLY A 333 30.27 19.41 -9.63
N GLU A 334 30.46 20.24 -10.67
CA GLU A 334 31.18 19.88 -11.90
C GLU A 334 32.68 19.52 -11.67
N GLY A 335 33.29 20.07 -10.63
CA GLY A 335 34.70 19.85 -10.29
C GLY A 335 35.01 18.47 -9.69
N TRP A 336 33.97 17.65 -9.44
CA TRP A 336 34.16 16.32 -8.88
C TRP A 336 34.43 15.28 -9.97
N LYS A 337 35.34 14.34 -9.65
CA LYS A 337 35.54 13.09 -10.42
C LYS A 337 35.24 11.92 -9.49
N LEU A 338 34.26 11.14 -9.85
CA LEU A 338 33.80 10.00 -9.07
C LEU A 338 34.25 8.70 -9.73
N GLY A 339 34.64 7.74 -8.90
CA GLY A 339 34.87 6.36 -9.28
C GLY A 339 33.62 5.49 -9.14
N SER A 340 33.81 4.24 -8.77
CA SER A 340 32.77 3.25 -8.47
C SER A 340 32.81 2.87 -6.99
N ARG A 341 31.74 2.22 -6.49
CA ARG A 341 31.66 1.70 -5.13
C ARG A 341 31.80 2.80 -4.07
N GLN A 342 31.01 3.85 -4.18
CA GLN A 342 31.10 5.06 -3.35
C GLN A 342 29.77 5.41 -2.70
N ILE A 343 29.87 5.93 -1.48
CA ILE A 343 28.75 6.53 -0.73
C ILE A 343 29.17 7.96 -0.39
N ILE A 344 28.32 8.95 -0.75
CA ILE A 344 28.55 10.36 -0.50
C ILE A 344 27.33 10.90 0.22
N THR A 345 27.51 11.34 1.48
CA THR A 345 26.43 11.82 2.34
C THR A 345 26.78 13.14 3.01
N GLY A 346 25.76 13.99 3.17
CA GLY A 346 25.83 15.20 3.99
C GLY A 346 26.69 16.35 3.43
N VAL A 347 27.18 16.28 2.21
CA VAL A 347 28.10 17.28 1.63
C VAL A 347 27.35 18.61 1.40
N PRO A 348 27.78 19.72 2.07
CA PRO A 348 27.18 21.03 1.88
C PRO A 348 27.45 21.62 0.49
N GLU A 349 26.79 22.73 0.16
CA GLU A 349 27.08 23.49 -1.08
C GLU A 349 28.55 23.86 -1.15
N ASN A 350 29.22 23.56 -2.27
CA ASN A 350 30.64 23.74 -2.45
C ASN A 350 31.03 23.93 -3.93
N HIS A 351 32.28 24.40 -4.13
CA HIS A 351 32.96 24.52 -5.44
C HIS A 351 34.25 23.70 -5.49
N TRP A 352 34.27 22.53 -4.84
CA TRP A 352 35.48 21.73 -4.72
C TRP A 352 35.85 21.01 -6.02
N ASN A 353 37.18 20.86 -6.20
CA ASN A 353 37.76 20.00 -7.22
C ASN A 353 38.28 18.74 -6.50
N ILE A 354 37.51 17.69 -6.48
CA ILE A 354 37.81 16.44 -5.79
C ILE A 354 37.90 15.30 -6.80
N ASN A 355 38.99 14.53 -6.75
CA ASN A 355 39.11 13.24 -7.42
C ASN A 355 38.98 12.14 -6.37
N LEU A 356 37.85 11.45 -6.33
CA LEU A 356 37.57 10.45 -5.30
C LEU A 356 37.90 9.06 -5.82
N PRO A 357 38.88 8.33 -5.22
CA PRO A 357 39.26 6.99 -5.65
C PRO A 357 38.10 5.97 -5.49
N ASP A 358 38.15 4.89 -6.27
CA ASP A 358 37.22 3.78 -6.15
C ASP A 358 37.15 3.22 -4.73
N GLY A 359 35.95 2.93 -4.25
CA GLY A 359 35.70 2.38 -2.91
C GLY A 359 35.86 3.37 -1.76
N VAL A 360 36.23 4.63 -2.04
CA VAL A 360 36.30 5.68 -1.02
C VAL A 360 34.94 6.40 -0.90
N CYS A 361 34.46 6.47 0.32
CA CYS A 361 33.19 7.12 0.68
C CYS A 361 33.45 8.41 1.47
N ILE A 362 32.51 9.33 1.42
CA ILE A 362 32.55 10.60 2.17
C ILE A 362 31.25 10.80 2.93
N ASP A 363 31.41 11.13 4.21
CA ASP A 363 30.32 11.61 5.03
C ASP A 363 30.71 12.93 5.68
N ILE A 364 29.90 13.96 5.47
CA ILE A 364 30.06 15.27 6.12
C ILE A 364 28.94 15.45 7.11
N VAL A 365 29.29 15.63 8.37
CA VAL A 365 28.32 15.75 9.44
C VAL A 365 28.35 17.15 10.03
N PRO A 366 27.24 17.86 10.09
CA PRO A 366 27.18 19.16 10.75
C PRO A 366 27.28 19.02 12.27
N MET A 367 28.08 19.87 12.88
CA MET A 367 28.36 19.92 14.30
C MET A 367 28.03 21.31 14.85
N GLY A 368 27.42 21.40 16.02
CA GLY A 368 27.04 22.68 16.60
C GLY A 368 26.31 23.60 15.60
N ASP A 369 26.49 24.92 15.70
CA ASP A 369 25.77 25.88 14.87
C ASP A 369 26.37 26.10 13.47
N ALA A 370 27.70 25.93 13.32
CA ALA A 370 28.38 26.31 12.06
C ALA A 370 29.44 25.30 11.59
N ALA A 371 29.93 24.41 12.45
CA ALA A 371 31.03 23.51 12.13
C ALA A 371 30.55 22.28 11.33
N PHE A 372 31.51 21.64 10.67
CA PHE A 372 31.37 20.36 9.98
C PHE A 372 32.55 19.46 10.32
N VAL A 373 32.30 18.16 10.38
CA VAL A 373 33.34 17.14 10.47
C VAL A 373 33.45 16.41 9.14
N ALA A 374 34.70 16.21 8.67
CA ALA A 374 35.01 15.41 7.50
C ALA A 374 35.26 13.96 7.91
N ARG A 375 34.41 13.03 7.50
CA ARG A 375 34.58 11.59 7.74
C ARG A 375 34.64 10.82 6.41
N PRO A 376 35.83 10.77 5.77
CA PRO A 376 36.04 9.81 4.71
C PRO A 376 36.26 8.40 5.28
N TYR A 377 35.80 7.37 4.54
CA TYR A 377 35.91 5.97 4.93
C TYR A 377 35.91 5.05 3.69
N GLY A 378 36.35 3.82 3.83
CA GLY A 378 36.26 2.81 2.79
C GLY A 378 34.87 2.12 2.81
N LEU A 379 34.35 1.75 1.65
CA LEU A 379 33.06 1.06 1.53
C LEU A 379 32.95 -0.20 2.43
N ASP A 380 34.09 -0.88 2.60
CA ASP A 380 34.18 -2.13 3.35
C ASP A 380 34.77 -1.94 4.76
N ASP A 381 35.01 -0.71 5.20
CA ASP A 381 35.54 -0.42 6.54
C ASP A 381 34.54 -0.81 7.62
N VAL A 382 35.08 -1.42 8.69
CA VAL A 382 34.27 -1.87 9.83
C VAL A 382 34.46 -1.04 11.10
N PHE A 383 35.39 -0.07 11.08
CA PHE A 383 35.75 0.79 12.21
C PHE A 383 36.01 0.00 13.49
N LYS A 384 36.81 -1.06 13.41
CA LYS A 384 37.11 -1.94 14.52
C LYS A 384 38.57 -2.39 14.45
N GLY A 385 39.24 -2.38 15.55
CA GLY A 385 40.60 -2.91 15.71
C GLY A 385 41.57 -1.92 16.29
N ASP A 386 42.70 -2.45 16.79
CA ASP A 386 43.81 -1.67 17.38
C ASP A 386 44.50 -0.85 16.29
N LEU A 387 44.72 0.43 16.55
CA LEU A 387 45.41 1.38 15.66
C LEU A 387 46.82 0.97 15.26
N ARG A 388 47.47 0.12 16.07
CA ARG A 388 48.83 -0.39 15.85
C ARG A 388 48.87 -1.65 15.01
N ASN A 389 47.69 -2.24 14.76
CA ASN A 389 47.59 -3.51 14.07
C ASN A 389 47.39 -3.30 12.56
N ASP A 390 48.29 -3.88 11.76
CA ASP A 390 48.20 -3.80 10.29
C ASP A 390 46.93 -4.45 9.71
N SER A 391 46.21 -5.25 10.49
CA SER A 391 44.88 -5.79 10.10
C SER A 391 43.74 -4.79 10.27
N THR A 392 43.94 -3.67 10.96
CA THR A 392 42.95 -2.61 11.10
C THR A 392 42.87 -1.81 9.80
N THR A 393 41.75 -1.92 9.09
CA THR A 393 41.57 -1.31 7.77
C THR A 393 40.94 0.08 7.85
N TYR A 394 41.44 0.98 7.00
CA TYR A 394 40.87 2.31 6.77
C TYR A 394 41.13 2.75 5.32
N LEU A 395 40.10 3.22 4.62
CA LEU A 395 40.18 3.64 3.21
C LEU A 395 40.77 2.58 2.27
N GLY A 396 40.49 1.31 2.55
CA GLY A 396 40.98 0.17 1.76
C GLY A 396 42.43 -0.26 2.01
N ASN A 397 43.14 0.37 2.95
CA ASN A 397 44.51 0.05 3.36
C ASN A 397 44.56 -0.27 4.86
N SER A 398 45.74 -0.68 5.40
CA SER A 398 45.90 -0.67 6.84
C SER A 398 45.97 0.77 7.39
N PHE A 399 45.44 0.97 8.59
CA PHE A 399 45.49 2.29 9.24
C PHE A 399 46.92 2.78 9.46
N THR A 400 47.86 1.89 9.77
CA THR A 400 49.28 2.17 9.92
C THR A 400 49.88 2.67 8.60
N GLN A 401 49.51 2.08 7.46
CA GLN A 401 49.96 2.54 6.14
C GLN A 401 49.39 3.91 5.80
N TRP A 402 48.08 4.17 6.11
CA TRP A 402 47.44 5.47 5.91
C TRP A 402 48.14 6.60 6.67
N MET A 403 48.56 6.34 7.95
CA MET A 403 49.34 7.28 8.74
C MET A 403 50.73 7.52 8.13
N LYS A 404 51.42 6.45 7.73
CA LYS A 404 52.76 6.53 7.14
C LYS A 404 52.81 7.37 5.87
N GLU A 405 51.85 7.19 4.98
CA GLU A 405 51.74 7.95 3.72
C GLU A 405 51.52 9.45 3.97
N ARG A 406 50.90 9.81 5.09
CA ARG A 406 50.60 11.19 5.51
C ARG A 406 51.66 11.75 6.48
N GLU A 407 52.68 10.96 6.78
CA GLU A 407 53.76 11.33 7.71
C GLU A 407 53.21 11.84 9.05
N ILE A 408 52.24 11.12 9.64
CA ILE A 408 51.67 11.36 10.97
C ILE A 408 51.91 10.13 11.85
N GLY A 409 52.00 10.38 13.18
CA GLY A 409 52.15 9.33 14.18
C GLY A 409 50.93 9.18 15.10
N LEU A 410 50.97 8.16 15.95
CA LEU A 410 49.94 7.95 16.98
C LEU A 410 49.88 9.11 18.00
N GLU A 411 50.99 9.82 18.17
CA GLU A 411 51.09 11.03 19.03
C GLU A 411 50.26 12.18 18.49
N ASP A 412 49.99 12.24 17.21
CA ASP A 412 49.13 13.25 16.56
C ASP A 412 47.64 12.95 16.75
N ILE A 413 47.33 11.71 17.18
CA ILE A 413 45.95 11.25 17.48
C ILE A 413 45.76 11.35 19.00
N LYS A 414 45.17 12.43 19.47
CA LYS A 414 44.91 12.66 20.89
C LYS A 414 43.86 11.72 21.44
N GLY A 415 44.19 10.89 22.42
CA GLY A 415 43.29 10.00 23.13
C GLY A 415 43.93 8.65 23.48
N ARG A 416 43.53 8.03 24.60
CA ARG A 416 44.01 6.70 25.02
C ARG A 416 43.01 5.63 24.58
N THR A 417 42.91 5.39 23.29
CA THR A 417 42.03 4.30 22.81
C THR A 417 42.80 3.50 21.75
N ASP A 418 42.69 2.22 21.86
CA ASP A 418 43.27 1.29 20.90
C ASP A 418 42.27 0.88 19.80
N ASP A 419 41.00 1.28 19.88
CA ASP A 419 39.97 0.97 18.88
C ASP A 419 39.77 2.16 17.92
N LEU A 420 39.83 1.92 16.62
CA LEU A 420 39.62 2.93 15.56
C LEU A 420 38.27 3.66 15.68
N GLN A 421 37.21 3.00 16.16
CA GLN A 421 35.90 3.62 16.36
C GLN A 421 35.96 4.79 17.37
N ALA A 422 36.77 4.66 18.41
CA ALA A 422 36.90 5.63 19.48
C ALA A 422 38.08 6.58 19.27
N ALA A 423 38.86 6.40 18.18
CA ALA A 423 40.03 7.24 17.90
C ALA A 423 39.62 8.58 17.25
N PRO A 424 40.09 9.74 17.78
CA PRO A 424 39.78 11.04 17.22
C PRO A 424 40.60 11.33 15.96
N VAL A 425 40.13 10.85 14.83
CA VAL A 425 40.81 10.93 13.52
C VAL A 425 40.18 11.99 12.61
N PHE A 426 38.91 12.36 12.83
CA PHE A 426 38.10 13.15 11.90
C PHE A 426 38.15 14.63 12.26
N PRO A 427 38.71 15.49 11.39
CA PRO A 427 38.89 16.91 11.68
C PRO A 427 37.58 17.69 11.59
N VAL A 428 37.40 18.65 12.48
CA VAL A 428 36.30 19.62 12.56
C VAL A 428 36.77 20.97 12.01
N THR A 429 35.97 21.60 11.17
CA THR A 429 36.21 22.96 10.66
C THR A 429 34.91 23.71 10.44
N THR A 430 34.98 25.05 10.52
CA THR A 430 33.83 25.91 10.14
C THR A 430 33.96 26.44 8.69
N SER A 431 35.07 26.19 8.01
CA SER A 431 35.32 26.65 6.64
C SER A 431 35.04 25.56 5.62
N ILE A 432 34.15 25.83 4.68
CA ILE A 432 33.84 24.96 3.56
C ILE A 432 35.04 24.70 2.66
N GLU A 433 35.92 25.69 2.47
CA GLU A 433 37.15 25.55 1.67
C GLU A 433 38.13 24.62 2.38
N GLU A 434 38.38 24.82 3.68
CA GLU A 434 39.22 23.91 4.47
C GLU A 434 38.72 22.49 4.47
N LEU A 435 37.38 22.29 4.55
CA LEU A 435 36.75 20.98 4.49
C LEU A 435 37.14 20.24 3.20
N GLY A 436 37.07 20.92 2.06
CA GLY A 436 37.49 20.35 0.77
C GLY A 436 38.98 19.96 0.70
N ILE A 437 39.87 20.80 1.29
CA ILE A 437 41.31 20.53 1.39
C ILE A 437 41.58 19.31 2.28
N LEU A 438 40.90 19.22 3.42
CA LEU A 438 41.00 18.10 4.36
C LEU A 438 40.55 16.78 3.69
N ILE A 439 39.43 16.78 2.97
CA ILE A 439 38.97 15.59 2.25
C ILE A 439 40.00 15.13 1.22
N ARG A 440 40.53 16.04 0.39
CA ARG A 440 41.56 15.70 -0.60
C ARG A 440 42.78 15.09 0.05
N TRP A 441 43.28 15.68 1.13
CA TRP A 441 44.45 15.17 1.86
C TRP A 441 44.17 13.82 2.52
N MET A 442 43.02 13.68 3.15
CA MET A 442 42.67 12.41 3.82
C MET A 442 42.45 11.26 2.84
N THR A 443 42.05 11.53 1.60
CA THR A 443 41.69 10.49 0.60
C THR A 443 42.75 10.28 -0.48
N ALA A 444 42.94 11.25 -1.38
CA ALA A 444 43.69 11.08 -2.64
C ALA A 444 45.07 11.75 -2.67
N GLU A 445 45.31 12.81 -1.86
CA GLU A 445 46.46 13.67 -1.98
C GLU A 445 47.25 13.73 -0.66
N PRO A 446 47.90 12.63 -0.20
CA PRO A 446 48.63 12.60 1.08
C PRO A 446 49.77 13.64 1.16
N GLN A 447 50.34 14.08 0.02
CA GLN A 447 51.43 15.05 -0.04
C GLN A 447 50.95 16.52 0.05
N LEU A 448 49.63 16.78 0.14
CA LEU A 448 49.10 18.14 0.22
C LEU A 448 49.45 18.78 1.58
N LYS A 449 50.51 19.58 1.63
CA LYS A 449 51.06 20.19 2.87
C LYS A 449 50.00 20.95 3.65
N GLN A 450 49.17 21.75 2.97
CA GLN A 450 48.11 22.53 3.59
C GLN A 450 47.09 21.61 4.28
N GLY A 451 46.79 20.47 3.68
CA GLY A 451 45.86 19.49 4.28
C GLY A 451 46.43 18.87 5.55
N LYS A 452 47.72 18.51 5.58
CA LYS A 452 48.45 18.02 6.76
C LYS A 452 48.42 19.07 7.89
N GLU A 453 48.78 20.32 7.59
CA GLU A 453 48.83 21.44 8.55
C GLU A 453 47.44 21.69 9.16
N LEU A 454 46.38 21.69 8.31
CA LEU A 454 45.02 21.82 8.74
C LEU A 454 44.58 20.69 9.65
N TRP A 455 44.87 19.43 9.29
CA TRP A 455 44.51 18.26 10.07
C TRP A 455 45.24 18.24 11.44
N LEU A 456 46.54 18.58 11.50
CA LEU A 456 47.29 18.61 12.76
C LEU A 456 46.74 19.67 13.74
N ARG A 457 46.34 20.83 13.24
CA ARG A 457 45.79 21.91 14.09
C ARG A 457 44.31 21.76 14.45
N ALA A 458 43.53 21.05 13.64
CA ALA A 458 42.11 20.91 13.85
C ALA A 458 41.78 20.14 15.12
N GLU A 459 40.67 20.49 15.75
CA GLU A 459 40.01 19.58 16.67
C GLU A 459 39.57 18.33 15.90
N LYS A 460 39.68 17.17 16.53
CA LYS A 460 39.32 15.91 15.90
C LYS A 460 38.34 15.16 16.77
N LEU A 461 37.36 14.53 16.12
CA LEU A 461 36.37 13.68 16.76
C LEU A 461 36.57 12.22 16.32
N SER A 462 36.20 11.31 17.17
CA SER A 462 36.05 9.89 16.87
C SER A 462 34.72 9.62 16.16
N ALA A 463 34.57 8.44 15.57
CA ALA A 463 33.30 8.03 14.96
C ALA A 463 32.13 7.96 15.98
N ASP A 464 32.44 7.58 17.24
CA ASP A 464 31.45 7.57 18.33
C ASP A 464 31.03 9.00 18.71
N GLU A 465 31.98 9.93 18.86
CA GLU A 465 31.67 11.33 19.17
C GLU A 465 30.90 12.03 18.05
N ILE A 466 31.22 11.76 16.77
CA ILE A 466 30.43 12.25 15.63
C ILE A 466 28.97 11.83 15.75
N SER A 467 28.73 10.55 16.03
CA SER A 467 27.38 10.03 16.14
C SER A 467 26.61 10.62 17.33
N ALA A 468 27.30 10.91 18.43
CA ALA A 468 26.70 11.47 19.64
C ALA A 468 26.43 12.99 19.56
N GLN A 469 27.25 13.74 18.81
CA GLN A 469 27.25 15.21 18.81
C GLN A 469 26.72 15.82 17.49
N ALA A 470 26.33 15.00 16.51
CA ALA A 470 25.81 15.47 15.23
C ALA A 470 24.59 16.40 15.41
N ASN A 471 24.60 17.53 14.72
CA ASN A 471 23.45 18.41 14.65
C ASN A 471 22.43 17.89 13.61
N LEU A 472 21.45 17.10 14.07
CA LEU A 472 20.43 16.48 13.19
C LEU A 472 19.50 17.51 12.57
N GLU A 473 19.20 18.62 13.25
CA GLU A 473 18.34 19.67 12.69
C GLU A 473 18.98 20.28 11.42
N ARG A 474 20.28 20.60 11.46
CA ARG A 474 21.03 21.08 10.30
C ARG A 474 21.11 20.03 9.18
N LEU A 475 21.32 18.76 9.53
CA LEU A 475 21.35 17.66 8.57
C LEU A 475 20.03 17.53 7.82
N TYR A 476 18.90 17.57 8.54
CA TYR A 476 17.57 17.48 7.96
C TYR A 476 17.14 18.77 7.24
N ALA A 477 17.57 19.93 7.71
CA ALA A 477 17.33 21.19 7.01
C ALA A 477 18.00 21.20 5.62
N GLN A 478 19.26 20.74 5.53
CA GLN A 478 19.97 20.58 4.25
C GLN A 478 19.24 19.60 3.33
N ARG A 479 18.82 18.44 3.85
CA ARG A 479 18.04 17.46 3.10
C ARG A 479 16.73 18.04 2.57
N SER A 480 16.02 18.81 3.37
CA SER A 480 14.78 19.50 2.96
C SER A 480 15.03 20.55 1.87
N ALA A 481 16.15 21.29 1.94
CA ALA A 481 16.51 22.26 0.92
C ALA A 481 16.77 21.59 -0.44
N PHE A 482 17.55 20.51 -0.48
CA PHE A 482 17.75 19.74 -1.71
C PHE A 482 16.44 19.11 -2.21
N ARG A 483 15.62 18.55 -1.33
CA ARG A 483 14.33 17.95 -1.69
C ARG A 483 13.39 18.98 -2.35
N ARG A 484 13.41 20.23 -1.91
CA ARG A 484 12.65 21.32 -2.54
C ARG A 484 12.96 21.47 -4.02
N ASP A 485 14.25 21.47 -4.37
CA ASP A 485 14.67 21.61 -5.77
C ASP A 485 14.45 20.31 -6.58
N ASN A 486 14.57 19.16 -5.93
CA ASN A 486 14.24 17.87 -6.54
C ASN A 486 12.75 17.76 -6.89
N TRP A 487 11.83 18.27 -6.08
CA TRP A 487 10.41 18.31 -6.43
C TRP A 487 10.14 19.08 -7.73
N LYS A 488 10.79 20.24 -7.92
CA LYS A 488 10.70 21.01 -9.18
C LYS A 488 11.22 20.18 -10.37
N GLY A 489 12.41 19.60 -10.21
CA GLY A 489 13.03 18.78 -11.26
C GLY A 489 12.19 17.55 -11.63
N LEU A 490 11.66 16.81 -10.65
CA LEU A 490 10.81 15.65 -10.87
C LEU A 490 9.52 15.99 -11.61
N SER A 491 8.85 17.07 -11.21
CA SER A 491 7.58 17.48 -11.85
C SER A 491 7.80 18.01 -13.27
N ALA A 492 8.90 18.74 -13.53
CA ALA A 492 9.25 19.23 -14.85
C ALA A 492 9.66 18.11 -15.82
N ASN A 493 10.28 17.03 -15.30
CA ASN A 493 10.76 15.88 -16.08
C ASN A 493 9.83 14.65 -15.92
N TYR A 494 8.54 14.87 -15.75
CA TYR A 494 7.55 13.80 -15.48
C TYR A 494 7.59 12.63 -16.47
N GLU A 495 7.95 12.86 -17.74
CA GLU A 495 8.05 11.81 -18.76
C GLU A 495 9.18 10.80 -18.49
N LYS A 496 10.22 11.22 -17.77
CA LYS A 496 11.41 10.43 -17.45
C LYS A 496 11.50 10.08 -15.96
N SER A 497 10.58 10.57 -15.16
CA SER A 497 10.53 10.36 -13.72
C SER A 497 9.30 9.54 -13.30
N VAL A 498 9.24 9.14 -12.06
CA VAL A 498 8.08 8.47 -11.44
C VAL A 498 7.11 9.45 -10.78
N PHE A 499 7.20 10.75 -11.06
CA PHE A 499 6.47 11.80 -10.37
C PHE A 499 4.97 11.51 -10.22
N TYR A 500 4.28 11.19 -11.32
CA TYR A 500 2.85 10.86 -11.28
C TYR A 500 2.52 9.43 -10.82
N GLN A 501 3.52 8.68 -10.32
CA GLN A 501 3.33 7.41 -9.64
C GLN A 501 3.44 7.55 -8.11
N LEU A 502 3.99 8.66 -7.63
CA LEU A 502 4.11 8.97 -6.20
C LEU A 502 2.73 9.13 -5.55
N ASP A 503 2.69 9.11 -4.23
CA ASP A 503 1.54 9.58 -3.46
C ASP A 503 1.37 11.09 -3.69
N LEU A 504 0.42 11.44 -4.57
CA LEU A 504 0.18 12.82 -4.96
C LEU A 504 -0.53 13.62 -3.88
N GLN A 505 -1.12 12.95 -2.88
CA GLN A 505 -1.63 13.62 -1.69
C GLN A 505 -0.47 14.15 -0.84
N ASP A 506 0.55 13.31 -0.63
CA ASP A 506 1.80 13.68 0.04
C ASP A 506 2.55 14.76 -0.76
N ALA A 507 2.67 14.58 -2.07
CA ALA A 507 3.26 15.58 -2.95
C ALA A 507 2.56 16.94 -2.83
N ALA A 508 1.22 16.98 -2.81
CA ALA A 508 0.47 18.24 -2.66
C ALA A 508 0.77 18.94 -1.33
N ASN A 509 0.85 18.18 -0.23
CA ASN A 509 1.23 18.71 1.08
C ASN A 509 2.65 19.29 1.05
N GLU A 510 3.61 18.60 0.43
CA GLU A 510 4.99 19.06 0.27
C GLU A 510 5.07 20.33 -0.58
N PHE A 511 4.34 20.43 -1.70
CA PHE A 511 4.29 21.63 -2.55
C PHE A 511 3.82 22.83 -1.75
N VAL A 512 2.79 22.68 -0.92
CA VAL A 512 2.29 23.77 -0.07
C VAL A 512 3.28 24.10 1.05
N ARG A 513 3.82 23.11 1.75
CA ARG A 513 4.79 23.28 2.84
C ARG A 513 6.06 23.99 2.38
N LEU A 514 6.57 23.63 1.20
CA LEU A 514 7.78 24.19 0.60
C LEU A 514 7.52 25.46 -0.23
N ASN A 515 6.28 25.94 -0.28
CA ASN A 515 5.85 27.08 -1.10
C ASN A 515 6.30 26.97 -2.56
N LEU A 516 6.05 25.80 -3.17
CA LEU A 516 6.35 25.55 -4.58
C LEU A 516 5.21 26.03 -5.48
N GLU A 517 5.54 26.42 -6.71
CA GLU A 517 4.55 26.76 -7.73
C GLU A 517 3.72 25.53 -8.11
N VAL A 518 2.43 25.74 -8.37
CA VAL A 518 1.54 24.68 -8.86
C VAL A 518 2.05 24.20 -10.21
N PRO A 519 2.26 22.89 -10.42
CA PRO A 519 2.74 22.35 -11.69
C PRO A 519 1.89 22.84 -12.88
N ALA A 520 2.50 23.15 -14.01
CA ALA A 520 1.79 23.59 -15.20
C ALA A 520 0.79 22.51 -15.69
N VAL A 521 -0.25 22.96 -16.38
CA VAL A 521 -1.17 22.04 -17.08
C VAL A 521 -0.40 21.34 -18.21
N LEU A 522 -0.49 20.02 -18.27
CA LEU A 522 0.19 19.23 -19.28
C LEU A 522 -0.48 19.39 -20.66
N LYS A 523 0.32 19.25 -21.70
CA LYS A 523 -0.14 19.32 -23.09
C LYS A 523 -1.03 18.12 -23.46
N GLU A 524 -1.76 18.24 -24.54
CA GLU A 524 -2.70 17.21 -25.02
C GLU A 524 -2.02 15.92 -25.49
N ASP A 525 -0.76 15.99 -25.91
CA ASP A 525 0.06 14.84 -26.34
C ASP A 525 0.55 13.96 -25.18
N ALA A 526 0.47 14.45 -23.93
CA ALA A 526 0.80 13.63 -22.76
C ALA A 526 -0.24 12.51 -22.54
N ALA A 527 0.23 11.37 -22.04
CA ALA A 527 -0.62 10.20 -21.79
C ALA A 527 -1.87 10.56 -20.95
N PRO A 528 -3.07 10.06 -21.32
CA PRO A 528 -4.33 10.45 -20.66
C PRO A 528 -4.30 10.33 -19.13
N MET A 529 -3.81 9.20 -18.61
CA MET A 529 -3.70 9.00 -17.15
C MET A 529 -2.78 10.01 -16.47
N VAL A 530 -1.69 10.39 -17.11
CA VAL A 530 -0.74 11.38 -16.56
C VAL A 530 -1.39 12.77 -16.52
N ARG A 531 -2.16 13.14 -17.55
CA ARG A 531 -2.96 14.37 -17.57
C ARG A 531 -4.01 14.40 -16.46
N ILE A 532 -4.67 13.28 -16.20
CA ILE A 532 -5.64 13.12 -15.10
C ILE A 532 -4.97 13.33 -13.74
N HIS A 533 -3.84 12.65 -13.49
CA HIS A 533 -3.05 12.83 -12.27
C HIS A 533 -2.57 14.27 -12.09
N ASN A 534 -2.13 14.94 -13.17
CA ASN A 534 -1.72 16.35 -13.12
C ASN A 534 -2.88 17.26 -12.69
N ARG A 535 -4.05 17.12 -13.30
CA ARG A 535 -5.23 17.93 -12.96
C ARG A 535 -5.67 17.71 -11.51
N MET A 536 -5.65 16.48 -11.04
CA MET A 536 -6.05 16.14 -9.68
C MET A 536 -5.02 16.64 -8.64
N LEU A 537 -3.72 16.56 -8.94
CA LEU A 537 -2.67 17.14 -8.09
C LEU A 537 -2.84 18.65 -7.97
N ARG A 538 -3.07 19.36 -9.10
CA ARG A 538 -3.34 20.81 -9.13
C ARG A 538 -4.57 21.14 -8.29
N ALA A 539 -5.66 20.40 -8.47
CA ALA A 539 -6.88 20.56 -7.66
C ALA A 539 -6.56 20.45 -6.16
N ARG A 540 -5.76 19.45 -5.79
CA ARG A 540 -5.41 19.21 -4.38
C ARG A 540 -4.53 20.31 -3.80
N ILE A 541 -3.51 20.78 -4.52
CA ILE A 541 -2.67 21.90 -4.09
C ILE A 541 -3.52 23.16 -3.90
N LEU A 542 -4.34 23.53 -4.90
CA LEU A 542 -5.21 24.69 -4.84
C LEU A 542 -6.20 24.61 -3.66
N LYS A 543 -6.77 23.43 -3.41
CA LYS A 543 -7.66 23.19 -2.25
C LYS A 543 -6.96 23.42 -0.92
N LEU A 544 -5.72 22.94 -0.76
CA LEU A 544 -4.90 23.18 0.42
C LEU A 544 -4.54 24.66 0.62
N GLN A 545 -4.43 25.41 -0.48
CA GLN A 545 -4.20 26.85 -0.47
C GLN A 545 -5.47 27.69 -0.28
N GLY A 546 -6.65 27.05 -0.17
CA GLY A 546 -7.94 27.75 -0.07
C GLY A 546 -8.40 28.43 -1.37
N ASN A 547 -7.89 28.00 -2.53
CA ASN A 547 -8.21 28.59 -3.82
C ASN A 547 -9.41 27.88 -4.49
N GLU A 548 -10.45 28.64 -4.83
CA GLU A 548 -11.68 28.13 -5.48
C GLU A 548 -11.46 27.49 -6.86
N GLY A 549 -10.34 27.78 -7.53
CA GLY A 549 -9.95 27.14 -8.80
C GLY A 549 -9.80 25.61 -8.71
N CYS A 550 -9.69 25.06 -7.48
CA CYS A 550 -9.60 23.62 -7.24
C CYS A 550 -10.76 22.83 -7.87
N LYS A 551 -11.98 23.37 -7.85
CA LYS A 551 -13.17 22.71 -8.40
C LYS A 551 -13.09 22.54 -9.93
N GLY A 552 -12.56 23.55 -10.62
CA GLY A 552 -12.36 23.50 -12.08
C GLY A 552 -11.34 22.45 -12.50
N GLU A 553 -10.22 22.34 -11.76
CA GLU A 553 -9.20 21.31 -12.02
C GLU A 553 -9.72 19.89 -11.73
N GLU A 554 -10.48 19.72 -10.66
CA GLU A 554 -11.11 18.43 -10.34
C GLU A 554 -12.11 17.99 -11.42
N GLN A 555 -12.98 18.91 -11.87
CA GLN A 555 -13.89 18.66 -12.99
C GLN A 555 -13.15 18.30 -14.27
N ALA A 556 -12.04 18.98 -14.57
CA ALA A 556 -11.20 18.66 -15.73
C ALA A 556 -10.58 17.26 -15.65
N ALA A 557 -10.17 16.79 -14.45
CA ALA A 557 -9.67 15.45 -14.26
C ALA A 557 -10.74 14.38 -14.57
N PHE A 558 -11.96 14.57 -14.05
CA PHE A 558 -13.08 13.68 -14.33
C PHE A 558 -13.52 13.73 -15.80
N GLN A 559 -13.42 14.89 -16.44
CA GLN A 559 -13.70 15.03 -17.88
C GLN A 559 -12.70 14.22 -18.71
N LEU A 560 -11.41 14.31 -18.43
CA LEU A 560 -10.37 13.55 -19.11
C LEU A 560 -10.55 12.02 -18.97
N LEU A 561 -10.95 11.56 -17.78
CA LEU A 561 -11.27 10.15 -17.58
C LEU A 561 -12.42 9.71 -18.49
N ARG A 562 -13.49 10.48 -18.49
CA ARG A 562 -14.67 10.23 -19.33
C ARG A 562 -14.31 10.20 -20.81
N ASP A 563 -13.55 11.20 -21.28
CA ASP A 563 -13.17 11.29 -22.68
C ASP A 563 -12.32 10.07 -23.10
N GLY A 564 -11.37 9.64 -22.26
CA GLY A 564 -10.58 8.43 -22.53
C GLY A 564 -11.40 7.13 -22.56
N LEU A 565 -12.42 6.99 -21.73
CA LEU A 565 -13.34 5.85 -21.76
C LEU A 565 -14.28 5.92 -22.97
N LEU A 566 -14.71 7.13 -23.37
CA LEU A 566 -15.52 7.34 -24.56
C LEU A 566 -14.75 7.03 -25.83
N GLU A 567 -13.48 7.43 -25.95
CA GLU A 567 -12.64 7.15 -27.12
C GLU A 567 -12.46 5.66 -27.35
N ALA A 568 -12.39 4.86 -26.29
CA ALA A 568 -12.30 3.39 -26.40
C ALA A 568 -13.52 2.76 -27.11
N VAL A 569 -14.68 3.45 -27.09
CA VAL A 569 -15.94 2.98 -27.68
C VAL A 569 -16.39 3.82 -28.88
N ALA A 570 -16.02 5.10 -28.97
CA ALA A 570 -16.51 6.07 -29.98
C ALA A 570 -16.14 5.70 -31.44
N GLY A 571 -15.19 4.79 -31.65
CA GLY A 571 -14.89 4.25 -32.98
C GLY A 571 -16.00 3.38 -33.59
N LYS A 572 -16.94 2.90 -32.75
CA LYS A 572 -18.08 2.07 -33.18
C LYS A 572 -19.31 2.92 -33.38
N LYS A 573 -19.63 3.25 -34.63
CA LYS A 573 -20.91 3.88 -35.00
C LYS A 573 -21.99 2.81 -35.07
N ASN A 574 -23.18 3.11 -34.56
CA ASN A 574 -24.31 2.20 -34.53
C ASN A 574 -25.35 2.59 -35.59
N TYR A 575 -25.96 1.59 -36.23
CA TYR A 575 -27.00 1.76 -37.22
C TYR A 575 -28.26 1.02 -36.76
N PRO A 576 -29.18 1.70 -36.03
CA PRO A 576 -30.41 1.07 -35.57
C PRO A 576 -31.31 0.72 -36.77
N LYS A 577 -31.86 -0.50 -36.76
CA LYS A 577 -32.87 -0.98 -37.71
C LYS A 577 -34.07 -1.54 -36.97
N LEU A 578 -35.25 -1.18 -37.37
CA LEU A 578 -36.47 -1.72 -36.74
C LEU A 578 -36.50 -3.25 -36.93
N ASN A 579 -36.45 -4.00 -35.83
CA ASN A 579 -36.33 -5.45 -35.82
C ASN A 579 -37.55 -6.15 -35.17
N VAL A 580 -38.67 -5.47 -35.10
CA VAL A 580 -39.93 -5.96 -34.51
C VAL A 580 -41.13 -5.61 -35.41
N TYR A 581 -42.20 -6.38 -35.29
CA TYR A 581 -43.47 -6.04 -35.92
C TYR A 581 -44.20 -4.95 -35.10
N SER A 582 -45.20 -4.29 -35.75
CA SER A 582 -45.91 -3.14 -35.17
C SER A 582 -46.70 -3.43 -33.90
N ASP A 583 -47.00 -4.69 -33.63
CA ASP A 583 -47.72 -5.18 -32.44
C ASP A 583 -46.87 -5.88 -31.42
N GLN A 584 -45.53 -6.02 -31.68
CA GLN A 584 -44.64 -6.69 -30.79
C GLN A 584 -44.09 -5.74 -29.71
N ILE A 585 -43.90 -6.31 -28.50
CA ILE A 585 -43.25 -5.65 -27.37
C ILE A 585 -41.98 -6.44 -27.05
N VAL A 586 -40.86 -5.76 -26.98
CA VAL A 586 -39.61 -6.32 -26.43
C VAL A 586 -39.65 -6.12 -24.92
N TRP A 587 -39.39 -7.17 -24.17
CA TRP A 587 -39.38 -7.19 -22.74
C TRP A 587 -37.98 -7.59 -22.19
N GLY A 588 -37.23 -6.60 -21.67
CA GLY A 588 -35.99 -6.80 -20.95
C GLY A 588 -36.21 -6.97 -19.45
N ARG A 589 -35.51 -7.94 -18.83
CA ARG A 589 -35.58 -8.24 -17.40
C ARG A 589 -34.22 -8.56 -16.87
N SER A 590 -33.85 -8.00 -15.71
CA SER A 590 -32.56 -8.29 -15.06
C SER A 590 -32.70 -8.53 -13.56
N PRO A 591 -31.93 -9.47 -13.02
CA PRO A 591 -31.71 -9.58 -11.58
C PRO A 591 -30.92 -8.36 -11.09
N VAL A 592 -30.72 -8.25 -9.79
CA VAL A 592 -29.75 -7.34 -9.18
C VAL A 592 -28.52 -8.13 -8.71
N ARG A 593 -27.52 -7.47 -8.11
CA ARG A 593 -26.31 -8.12 -7.69
C ARG A 593 -25.97 -7.87 -6.22
N ILE A 594 -25.30 -8.84 -5.58
CA ILE A 594 -24.57 -8.67 -4.32
C ILE A 594 -23.10 -8.92 -4.59
N ASP A 595 -22.23 -7.94 -4.29
CA ASP A 595 -20.78 -8.13 -4.26
C ASP A 595 -20.40 -8.67 -2.88
N VAL A 596 -19.77 -9.83 -2.83
CA VAL A 596 -19.33 -10.46 -1.56
C VAL A 596 -17.87 -10.19 -1.24
N ALA A 597 -17.03 -9.92 -2.23
CA ALA A 597 -15.64 -9.53 -2.07
C ALA A 597 -15.10 -8.75 -3.27
N GLY A 598 -14.11 -7.89 -3.04
CA GLY A 598 -13.35 -7.20 -4.10
C GLY A 598 -14.02 -5.97 -4.70
N GLY A 599 -15.20 -5.57 -4.25
CA GLY A 599 -15.85 -4.33 -4.70
C GLY A 599 -14.91 -3.12 -4.54
N TRP A 600 -15.06 -2.08 -5.38
CA TRP A 600 -14.17 -0.93 -5.57
C TRP A 600 -12.91 -1.21 -6.42
N THR A 601 -12.41 -2.45 -6.51
CA THR A 601 -11.26 -2.76 -7.38
C THR A 601 -11.60 -2.66 -8.87
N ASP A 602 -12.87 -2.71 -9.21
CA ASP A 602 -13.43 -2.54 -10.54
C ASP A 602 -13.58 -1.07 -10.96
N THR A 603 -13.42 -0.12 -10.02
CA THR A 603 -13.70 1.30 -10.24
C THR A 603 -12.50 2.02 -10.84
N PRO A 604 -12.66 2.79 -11.97
CA PRO A 604 -11.61 3.67 -12.45
C PRO A 604 -11.26 4.78 -11.44
N PRO A 605 -10.00 5.21 -11.34
CA PRO A 605 -8.86 4.82 -12.17
C PRO A 605 -8.13 3.54 -11.73
N TYR A 606 -8.45 2.96 -10.56
CA TYR A 606 -7.73 1.77 -10.06
C TYR A 606 -7.78 0.61 -11.06
N SER A 607 -8.97 0.28 -11.59
CA SER A 607 -9.11 -0.79 -12.59
C SER A 607 -8.29 -0.55 -13.86
N LEU A 608 -8.08 0.74 -14.24
CA LEU A 608 -7.34 1.07 -15.47
C LEU A 608 -5.83 0.83 -15.36
N TYR A 609 -5.25 0.91 -14.18
CA TYR A 609 -3.81 0.66 -14.02
C TYR A 609 -3.45 -0.63 -13.29
N SER A 610 -4.37 -1.24 -12.55
CA SER A 610 -4.14 -2.47 -11.78
C SER A 610 -5.02 -3.64 -12.20
N GLY A 611 -6.09 -3.39 -12.95
CA GLY A 611 -7.17 -4.35 -13.14
C GLY A 611 -7.96 -4.60 -11.86
N GLY A 612 -9.18 -5.11 -11.98
CA GLY A 612 -10.07 -5.41 -10.85
C GLY A 612 -10.31 -6.90 -10.66
N SER A 613 -10.75 -7.29 -9.47
CA SER A 613 -11.25 -8.64 -9.17
C SER A 613 -12.40 -8.55 -8.18
N VAL A 614 -13.59 -9.02 -8.58
CA VAL A 614 -14.82 -8.95 -7.77
C VAL A 614 -15.53 -10.29 -7.82
N VAL A 615 -15.95 -10.80 -6.65
CA VAL A 615 -16.88 -11.93 -6.55
C VAL A 615 -18.28 -11.39 -6.29
N ASN A 616 -19.23 -11.71 -7.17
CA ASN A 616 -20.59 -11.31 -6.99
C ASN A 616 -21.64 -12.38 -7.36
N LEU A 617 -22.87 -12.16 -6.90
CA LEU A 617 -24.03 -13.00 -7.06
C LEU A 617 -25.10 -12.25 -7.85
N ALA A 618 -25.65 -12.87 -8.89
CA ALA A 618 -26.89 -12.38 -9.50
C ALA A 618 -28.08 -12.91 -8.71
N ILE A 619 -28.94 -12.03 -8.20
CA ILE A 619 -30.07 -12.42 -7.36
C ILE A 619 -31.40 -11.85 -7.88
N GLU A 620 -32.44 -12.64 -7.76
CA GLU A 620 -33.82 -12.23 -7.91
C GLU A 620 -34.43 -11.91 -6.54
N LEU A 621 -35.37 -10.99 -6.51
CA LEU A 621 -36.04 -10.57 -5.28
C LEU A 621 -37.53 -11.03 -5.31
N ASN A 622 -37.95 -11.71 -4.25
CA ASN A 622 -39.31 -12.26 -4.16
C ASN A 622 -39.69 -13.12 -5.38
N GLY A 623 -38.73 -13.91 -5.90
CA GLY A 623 -38.92 -14.81 -7.04
C GLY A 623 -39.05 -14.13 -8.41
N GLN A 624 -38.63 -12.86 -8.54
CA GLN A 624 -38.76 -12.09 -9.77
C GLN A 624 -37.50 -11.23 -10.03
N PRO A 625 -37.08 -11.08 -11.30
CA PRO A 625 -36.13 -10.03 -11.70
C PRO A 625 -36.77 -8.64 -11.40
N PRO A 626 -36.15 -7.84 -10.53
CA PRO A 626 -36.79 -6.59 -10.08
C PRO A 626 -36.66 -5.41 -11.06
N LEU A 627 -35.83 -5.53 -12.08
CA LEU A 627 -35.61 -4.49 -13.09
C LEU A 627 -36.20 -4.94 -14.42
N GLN A 628 -37.15 -4.17 -14.96
CA GLN A 628 -37.89 -4.51 -16.17
C GLN A 628 -38.02 -3.33 -17.11
N VAL A 629 -37.93 -3.58 -18.40
CA VAL A 629 -37.99 -2.58 -19.47
C VAL A 629 -38.86 -3.12 -20.60
N TYR A 630 -39.78 -2.32 -21.06
CA TYR A 630 -40.62 -2.66 -22.20
C TYR A 630 -40.37 -1.65 -23.32
N VAL A 631 -40.11 -2.15 -24.54
CA VAL A 631 -39.90 -1.30 -25.73
C VAL A 631 -40.90 -1.73 -26.79
N LYS A 632 -41.64 -0.79 -27.31
CA LYS A 632 -42.62 -1.06 -28.40
C LYS A 632 -42.58 0.03 -29.47
N PRO A 633 -43.02 -0.26 -30.69
CA PRO A 633 -43.21 0.76 -31.72
C PRO A 633 -44.24 1.81 -31.33
N CYS A 634 -44.05 3.04 -31.80
CA CYS A 634 -44.97 4.13 -31.68
C CYS A 634 -45.32 4.64 -33.08
N HIS A 635 -46.59 4.84 -33.36
CA HIS A 635 -47.03 5.29 -34.71
C HIS A 635 -46.57 6.71 -35.05
N GLU A 636 -46.43 7.56 -34.04
CA GLU A 636 -45.88 8.91 -34.23
C GLU A 636 -44.35 8.90 -34.17
N PHE A 637 -43.69 9.70 -35.00
CA PHE A 637 -42.22 9.76 -35.09
C PHE A 637 -41.61 10.62 -33.98
N HIS A 638 -41.80 10.17 -32.74
CA HIS A 638 -41.18 10.70 -31.54
C HIS A 638 -40.87 9.57 -30.57
N ILE A 639 -40.21 9.89 -29.44
CA ILE A 639 -39.83 8.91 -28.41
C ILE A 639 -40.66 9.22 -27.16
N VAL A 640 -41.32 8.22 -26.62
CA VAL A 640 -42.07 8.30 -25.36
C VAL A 640 -41.33 7.51 -24.29
N LEU A 641 -40.99 8.15 -23.18
CA LEU A 641 -40.40 7.54 -22.02
C LEU A 641 -41.39 7.54 -20.85
N ARG A 642 -41.55 6.37 -20.20
CA ARG A 642 -42.41 6.20 -19.03
C ARG A 642 -41.64 5.52 -17.89
N SER A 643 -41.90 5.91 -16.65
CA SER A 643 -41.45 5.20 -15.45
C SER A 643 -42.67 4.86 -14.60
N ILE A 644 -42.90 3.56 -14.38
CA ILE A 644 -44.08 3.07 -13.61
C ILE A 644 -43.87 3.40 -12.13
N ASP A 645 -42.69 3.12 -11.60
CA ASP A 645 -42.35 3.33 -10.20
C ASP A 645 -42.34 4.81 -9.78
N MET A 646 -42.00 5.72 -10.71
CA MET A 646 -41.97 7.16 -10.45
C MET A 646 -43.23 7.90 -10.94
N GLY A 647 -44.11 7.24 -11.68
CA GLY A 647 -45.30 7.84 -12.25
C GLY A 647 -45.03 8.96 -13.26
N ALA A 648 -43.87 8.94 -13.91
CA ALA A 648 -43.40 9.99 -14.82
C ALA A 648 -43.54 9.60 -16.28
N VAL A 649 -43.80 10.61 -17.15
CA VAL A 649 -43.86 10.48 -18.60
C VAL A 649 -43.16 11.67 -19.26
N GLU A 650 -42.35 11.42 -20.28
CA GLU A 650 -41.70 12.46 -21.10
C GLU A 650 -41.78 12.08 -22.58
N VAL A 651 -42.01 13.08 -23.45
CA VAL A 651 -42.03 12.91 -24.90
C VAL A 651 -40.91 13.72 -25.51
N ILE A 652 -40.06 13.04 -26.28
CA ILE A 652 -38.85 13.60 -26.89
C ILE A 652 -39.07 13.75 -28.40
N ARG A 653 -38.88 14.98 -28.93
CA ARG A 653 -39.08 15.34 -30.32
C ARG A 653 -37.85 15.88 -31.03
N SER A 654 -36.81 16.24 -30.26
CA SER A 654 -35.58 16.79 -30.84
C SER A 654 -34.33 16.11 -30.32
N TYR A 655 -33.20 16.32 -31.02
CA TYR A 655 -31.89 15.83 -30.58
C TYR A 655 -31.44 16.52 -29.27
N GLU A 656 -31.78 17.78 -29.06
CA GLU A 656 -31.48 18.54 -27.86
C GLU A 656 -32.17 17.92 -26.64
N GLU A 657 -33.44 17.57 -26.76
CA GLU A 657 -34.20 16.89 -25.72
C GLU A 657 -33.66 15.49 -25.44
N LEU A 658 -33.21 14.76 -26.46
CA LEU A 658 -32.59 13.44 -26.32
C LEU A 658 -31.22 13.52 -25.63
N GLN A 659 -30.45 14.56 -25.96
CA GLN A 659 -29.11 14.76 -25.41
C GLN A 659 -29.10 15.41 -24.03
N ASP A 660 -30.25 15.88 -23.52
CA ASP A 660 -30.41 16.44 -22.18
C ASP A 660 -30.46 15.36 -21.08
N TYR A 661 -29.63 14.30 -21.22
CA TYR A 661 -29.53 13.23 -20.24
C TYR A 661 -28.76 13.63 -18.97
N LYS A 662 -28.06 14.77 -18.96
CA LYS A 662 -27.31 15.27 -17.79
C LYS A 662 -28.18 16.03 -16.80
N LYS A 663 -29.45 16.22 -17.08
CA LYS A 663 -30.37 16.93 -16.21
C LYS A 663 -30.51 16.24 -14.86
N VAL A 664 -30.03 16.90 -13.81
CA VAL A 664 -30.07 16.35 -12.45
C VAL A 664 -31.52 16.10 -11.99
N GLY A 665 -31.78 14.90 -11.51
CA GLY A 665 -33.11 14.51 -11.01
C GLY A 665 -34.11 14.04 -12.10
N SER A 666 -33.71 13.97 -13.38
CA SER A 666 -34.54 13.39 -14.42
C SER A 666 -34.62 11.86 -14.25
N PRO A 667 -35.84 11.27 -14.23
CA PRO A 667 -36.01 9.82 -14.20
C PRO A 667 -35.64 9.15 -15.54
N PHE A 668 -35.37 9.93 -16.58
CA PHE A 668 -35.14 9.45 -17.94
C PHE A 668 -33.71 9.66 -18.44
N SER A 669 -32.76 10.03 -17.60
CA SER A 669 -31.36 10.17 -17.97
C SER A 669 -30.78 8.87 -18.56
N ILE A 670 -31.09 7.71 -17.97
CA ILE A 670 -30.62 6.38 -18.43
C ILE A 670 -31.14 6.06 -19.85
N PRO A 671 -32.46 6.04 -20.14
CA PRO A 671 -32.95 5.71 -21.48
C PRO A 671 -32.55 6.74 -22.54
N LYS A 672 -32.39 8.03 -22.22
CA LYS A 672 -31.90 9.04 -23.14
C LYS A 672 -30.43 8.77 -23.53
N ALA A 673 -29.56 8.48 -22.57
CA ALA A 673 -28.18 8.13 -22.82
C ALA A 673 -28.06 6.80 -23.60
N ALA A 674 -28.89 5.80 -23.28
CA ALA A 674 -28.92 4.53 -23.98
C ALA A 674 -29.31 4.68 -25.45
N LEU A 675 -30.34 5.48 -25.74
CA LEU A 675 -30.76 5.79 -27.12
C LEU A 675 -29.67 6.56 -27.89
N THR A 676 -28.96 7.47 -27.21
CA THR A 676 -27.83 8.18 -27.78
C THR A 676 -26.74 7.19 -28.21
N LEU A 677 -26.37 6.25 -27.35
CA LEU A 677 -25.38 5.20 -27.63
C LEU A 677 -25.86 4.23 -28.70
N ALA A 678 -27.16 3.93 -28.77
CA ALA A 678 -27.75 3.06 -29.79
C ALA A 678 -27.74 3.68 -31.19
N GLY A 679 -27.34 4.95 -31.33
CA GLY A 679 -27.20 5.62 -32.61
C GLY A 679 -28.37 6.53 -32.99
N PHE A 680 -29.29 6.86 -32.06
CA PHE A 680 -30.36 7.84 -32.33
C PHE A 680 -29.91 9.30 -32.13
N ALA A 681 -28.66 9.56 -31.79
CA ALA A 681 -28.08 10.90 -31.73
C ALA A 681 -26.82 10.98 -32.58
N PRO A 682 -26.48 12.16 -33.16
CA PRO A 682 -25.39 12.32 -34.13
C PRO A 682 -24.03 11.81 -33.67
N LEU A 683 -23.75 11.84 -32.39
CA LEU A 683 -22.47 11.43 -31.79
C LEU A 683 -22.13 9.96 -32.09
N PHE A 684 -23.09 9.06 -32.03
CA PHE A 684 -22.94 7.62 -32.21
C PHE A 684 -23.67 7.08 -33.44
N ALA A 685 -24.40 7.89 -34.19
CA ALA A 685 -25.11 7.49 -35.40
C ALA A 685 -24.13 7.16 -36.54
N ALA A 686 -24.38 6.07 -37.24
CA ALA A 686 -23.67 5.74 -38.47
C ALA A 686 -24.09 6.63 -39.65
N GLU A 687 -25.33 7.11 -39.67
CA GLU A 687 -25.91 8.02 -40.66
C GLU A 687 -26.29 9.35 -40.03
N SER A 688 -26.24 10.41 -40.81
CA SER A 688 -26.60 11.76 -40.37
C SER A 688 -27.98 12.12 -40.90
N HIS A 689 -28.85 12.61 -40.01
CA HIS A 689 -30.20 13.08 -40.32
C HIS A 689 -30.36 14.53 -39.84
N ALA A 690 -31.20 15.33 -40.51
CA ALA A 690 -31.36 16.74 -40.19
C ALA A 690 -32.14 16.97 -38.87
N SER A 691 -32.97 16.02 -38.46
CA SER A 691 -33.74 16.05 -37.21
C SER A 691 -34.00 14.65 -36.63
N LEU A 692 -34.36 14.57 -35.36
CA LEU A 692 -34.77 13.30 -34.74
C LEU A 692 -36.00 12.70 -35.43
N GLU A 693 -36.96 13.53 -35.86
CA GLU A 693 -38.15 13.07 -36.59
C GLU A 693 -37.76 12.42 -37.93
N GLU A 694 -36.88 13.01 -38.72
CA GLU A 694 -36.36 12.41 -39.95
C GLU A 694 -35.59 11.11 -39.69
N HIS A 695 -34.83 11.07 -38.63
CA HIS A 695 -34.13 9.86 -38.22
C HIS A 695 -35.13 8.72 -37.89
N LEU A 696 -36.22 9.02 -37.12
CA LEU A 696 -37.23 8.04 -36.77
C LEU A 696 -38.06 7.63 -38.00
N LYS A 697 -38.30 8.51 -38.97
CA LYS A 697 -38.92 8.15 -40.27
C LYS A 697 -38.04 7.20 -41.06
N ALA A 698 -36.72 7.43 -41.10
CA ALA A 698 -35.76 6.52 -41.72
C ALA A 698 -35.70 5.16 -40.99
N PHE A 699 -35.76 5.18 -39.67
CA PHE A 699 -35.84 3.98 -38.80
C PHE A 699 -37.14 3.20 -39.03
N GLY A 700 -38.22 3.88 -39.37
CA GLY A 700 -39.53 3.29 -39.70
C GLY A 700 -40.58 3.32 -38.59
N SER A 701 -40.28 3.85 -37.41
CA SER A 701 -41.20 3.96 -36.28
C SER A 701 -40.70 4.97 -35.23
N GLY A 702 -41.60 5.53 -34.42
CA GLY A 702 -41.24 6.04 -33.11
C GLY A 702 -41.05 4.92 -32.07
N LEU A 703 -40.65 5.28 -30.87
CA LEU A 703 -40.40 4.32 -29.80
C LEU A 703 -41.13 4.72 -28.53
N GLU A 704 -41.69 3.74 -27.84
CA GLU A 704 -42.12 3.91 -26.44
C GLU A 704 -41.31 2.98 -25.55
N ILE A 705 -40.66 3.55 -24.54
CA ILE A 705 -39.86 2.81 -23.55
C ILE A 705 -40.48 2.99 -22.19
N THR A 706 -40.88 1.90 -21.56
CA THR A 706 -41.46 1.89 -20.21
C THR A 706 -40.50 1.19 -19.23
N LEU A 707 -40.17 1.86 -18.14
CA LEU A 707 -39.26 1.39 -17.10
C LEU A 707 -40.04 0.98 -15.86
N LEU A 708 -39.62 -0.10 -15.20
CA LEU A 708 -40.06 -0.53 -13.89
C LEU A 708 -38.87 -0.96 -13.04
N ALA A 709 -38.56 -0.22 -11.97
CA ALA A 709 -37.62 -0.62 -10.95
C ALA A 709 -38.38 -0.98 -9.66
N ALA A 710 -38.67 -2.26 -9.47
CA ALA A 710 -39.39 -2.76 -8.29
C ALA A 710 -38.47 -2.86 -7.05
N ILE A 711 -37.62 -1.87 -6.87
CA ILE A 711 -36.60 -1.82 -5.82
C ILE A 711 -36.33 -0.34 -5.46
N PRO A 712 -36.18 0.01 -4.18
CA PRO A 712 -35.91 1.37 -3.77
C PRO A 712 -34.63 1.95 -4.39
N ALA A 713 -34.66 3.22 -4.77
CA ALA A 713 -33.45 3.95 -5.19
C ALA A 713 -32.41 3.98 -4.05
N GLY A 714 -31.10 3.90 -4.40
CA GLY A 714 -30.03 3.84 -3.39
C GLY A 714 -30.00 2.52 -2.61
N SER A 715 -30.51 1.44 -3.20
CA SER A 715 -30.57 0.11 -2.60
C SER A 715 -29.19 -0.53 -2.32
N GLY A 716 -28.13 -0.10 -2.99
CA GLY A 716 -26.79 -0.72 -2.93
C GLY A 716 -26.65 -2.00 -3.78
N LEU A 717 -27.68 -2.41 -4.51
CA LEU A 717 -27.68 -3.64 -5.31
C LEU A 717 -27.37 -3.44 -6.81
N GLY A 718 -26.71 -2.33 -7.17
CA GLY A 718 -26.31 -2.02 -8.56
C GLY A 718 -27.47 -1.59 -9.46
N THR A 719 -28.56 -1.08 -8.88
CA THR A 719 -29.84 -0.83 -9.58
C THR A 719 -29.69 0.07 -10.81
N SER A 720 -28.92 1.16 -10.74
CA SER A 720 -28.78 2.12 -11.82
C SER A 720 -28.09 1.51 -13.04
N SER A 721 -26.93 0.91 -12.85
CA SER A 721 -26.12 0.30 -13.92
C SER A 721 -26.81 -0.91 -14.53
N ILE A 722 -27.47 -1.73 -13.70
CA ILE A 722 -28.20 -2.90 -14.20
C ILE A 722 -29.49 -2.47 -14.95
N LEU A 723 -30.19 -1.42 -14.51
CA LEU A 723 -31.29 -0.85 -15.27
C LEU A 723 -30.79 -0.33 -16.63
N ALA A 724 -29.65 0.35 -16.67
CA ALA A 724 -29.03 0.81 -17.91
C ALA A 724 -28.72 -0.36 -18.85
N SER A 725 -28.14 -1.46 -18.33
CA SER A 725 -27.91 -2.69 -19.11
C SER A 725 -29.20 -3.32 -19.62
N THR A 726 -30.27 -3.28 -18.82
CA THR A 726 -31.59 -3.82 -19.22
C THR A 726 -32.21 -3.00 -20.35
N VAL A 727 -32.08 -1.66 -20.26
CA VAL A 727 -32.51 -0.75 -21.33
C VAL A 727 -31.69 -1.00 -22.61
N LEU A 728 -30.36 -1.06 -22.51
CA LEU A 728 -29.49 -1.34 -23.66
C LEU A 728 -29.78 -2.71 -24.27
N GLY A 729 -30.02 -3.74 -23.45
CA GLY A 729 -30.39 -5.07 -23.91
C GLY A 729 -31.72 -5.09 -24.68
N ALA A 730 -32.74 -4.39 -24.14
CA ALA A 730 -34.03 -4.28 -24.82
C ALA A 730 -33.95 -3.47 -26.13
N ILE A 731 -33.21 -2.36 -26.14
CA ILE A 731 -32.93 -1.54 -27.34
C ILE A 731 -32.15 -2.34 -28.37
N ASN A 732 -31.13 -3.09 -27.94
CA ASN A 732 -30.32 -3.96 -28.81
C ASN A 732 -31.20 -4.90 -29.61
N ASP A 733 -32.14 -5.59 -28.97
CA ASP A 733 -33.07 -6.51 -29.63
C ASP A 733 -34.07 -5.76 -30.52
N PHE A 734 -34.63 -4.65 -30.01
CA PHE A 734 -35.61 -3.84 -30.74
C PHE A 734 -35.02 -3.20 -32.00
N CYS A 735 -33.76 -2.76 -31.92
CA CYS A 735 -33.05 -2.05 -33.00
C CYS A 735 -32.10 -2.94 -33.82
N GLY A 736 -32.03 -4.25 -33.55
CA GLY A 736 -31.18 -5.18 -34.29
C GLY A 736 -29.69 -4.81 -34.31
N LEU A 737 -29.14 -4.33 -33.18
CA LEU A 737 -27.78 -3.82 -33.11
C LEU A 737 -26.70 -4.92 -33.01
N ALA A 738 -27.13 -6.18 -32.75
CA ALA A 738 -26.28 -7.36 -32.67
C ALA A 738 -25.16 -7.29 -31.60
N TRP A 739 -25.40 -6.56 -30.51
CA TRP A 739 -24.49 -6.52 -29.38
C TRP A 739 -24.57 -7.81 -28.56
N ASP A 740 -23.42 -8.33 -28.18
CA ASP A 740 -23.36 -9.42 -27.20
C ASP A 740 -23.47 -8.91 -25.76
N ARG A 741 -23.42 -9.82 -24.78
CA ARG A 741 -23.52 -9.44 -23.35
C ARG A 741 -22.33 -8.58 -22.88
N ASN A 742 -21.14 -8.78 -23.42
CA ASN A 742 -19.99 -7.96 -23.11
C ASN A 742 -20.10 -6.56 -23.70
N ASP A 743 -20.60 -6.46 -24.95
CA ASP A 743 -20.88 -5.16 -25.57
C ASP A 743 -21.88 -4.36 -24.74
N ILE A 744 -22.98 -5.00 -24.28
CA ILE A 744 -23.99 -4.37 -23.41
C ILE A 744 -23.34 -3.86 -22.12
N CYS A 745 -22.48 -4.66 -21.48
CA CYS A 745 -21.76 -4.23 -20.26
C CYS A 745 -20.80 -3.08 -20.53
N ASN A 746 -20.08 -3.10 -21.64
CA ASN A 746 -19.16 -2.04 -22.02
C ASN A 746 -19.90 -0.73 -22.36
N TYR A 747 -20.98 -0.81 -23.10
CA TYR A 747 -21.85 0.36 -23.34
C TYR A 747 -22.48 0.90 -22.06
N THR A 748 -22.79 0.02 -21.10
CA THR A 748 -23.25 0.45 -19.76
C THR A 748 -22.17 1.23 -19.02
N LEU A 749 -20.91 0.79 -19.04
CA LEU A 749 -19.82 1.54 -18.43
C LEU A 749 -19.67 2.95 -19.05
N VAL A 750 -19.80 3.03 -20.37
CA VAL A 750 -19.78 4.32 -21.10
C VAL A 750 -20.97 5.19 -20.73
N LEU A 751 -22.17 4.59 -20.64
CA LEU A 751 -23.40 5.29 -20.23
C LEU A 751 -23.24 5.89 -18.83
N GLU A 752 -22.70 5.16 -17.89
CA GLU A 752 -22.41 5.64 -16.53
C GLU A 752 -21.46 6.87 -16.55
N GLN A 753 -20.45 6.85 -17.43
CA GLN A 753 -19.54 7.98 -17.59
C GLN A 753 -20.24 9.19 -18.22
N LEU A 754 -21.15 8.98 -19.18
CA LEU A 754 -21.95 10.06 -19.76
C LEU A 754 -22.84 10.74 -18.72
N LEU A 755 -23.38 9.97 -17.79
CA LEU A 755 -24.33 10.47 -16.81
C LEU A 755 -23.68 11.22 -15.66
N THR A 756 -22.54 10.72 -15.11
CA THR A 756 -22.01 11.49 -13.98
C THR A 756 -20.68 11.09 -13.38
N THR A 757 -20.25 9.83 -13.25
CA THR A 757 -19.55 9.67 -11.97
C THR A 757 -18.56 8.56 -11.83
N GLY A 758 -18.20 7.92 -12.88
CA GLY A 758 -17.12 6.97 -12.79
C GLY A 758 -17.43 5.72 -11.98
N GLY A 759 -18.60 5.14 -12.13
CA GLY A 759 -18.91 3.78 -11.64
C GLY A 759 -17.96 2.74 -12.25
N GLY A 760 -17.78 1.62 -11.54
CA GLY A 760 -17.02 0.47 -12.04
C GLY A 760 -17.88 -0.43 -12.94
N TRP A 761 -17.30 -1.56 -13.32
CA TRP A 761 -18.00 -2.53 -14.20
C TRP A 761 -18.71 -3.66 -13.45
N GLN A 762 -18.56 -3.78 -12.13
CA GLN A 762 -19.13 -4.93 -11.38
C GLN A 762 -20.65 -5.03 -11.43
N ASP A 763 -21.34 -3.90 -11.49
CA ASP A 763 -22.80 -3.84 -11.40
C ASP A 763 -23.46 -4.47 -12.62
N GLN A 764 -23.11 -3.96 -13.80
CA GLN A 764 -23.65 -4.48 -15.06
C GLN A 764 -23.24 -5.93 -15.32
N TYR A 765 -21.98 -6.30 -15.09
CA TYR A 765 -21.54 -7.68 -15.20
C TYR A 765 -22.24 -8.58 -14.16
N GLY A 766 -22.53 -8.04 -12.98
CA GLY A 766 -23.27 -8.71 -11.92
C GLY A 766 -24.69 -9.07 -12.29
N GLY A 767 -25.41 -8.16 -12.99
CA GLY A 767 -26.80 -8.36 -13.39
C GLY A 767 -26.97 -9.01 -14.76
N VAL A 768 -26.09 -8.71 -15.74
CA VAL A 768 -26.17 -9.26 -17.10
C VAL A 768 -25.82 -10.75 -17.14
N PHE A 769 -24.82 -11.18 -16.38
CA PHE A 769 -24.39 -12.57 -16.30
C PHE A 769 -24.98 -13.28 -15.08
N PRO A 770 -25.45 -14.54 -15.20
CA PRO A 770 -26.14 -15.26 -14.13
C PRO A 770 -25.20 -15.79 -13.05
N GLY A 771 -25.79 -16.27 -11.95
CA GLY A 771 -25.16 -17.13 -10.96
C GLY A 771 -24.12 -16.46 -10.08
N VAL A 772 -23.26 -17.30 -9.53
CA VAL A 772 -22.11 -16.94 -8.70
C VAL A 772 -20.89 -16.83 -9.60
N LYS A 773 -20.12 -15.73 -9.50
CA LYS A 773 -19.01 -15.51 -10.43
C LYS A 773 -17.90 -14.66 -9.86
N LEU A 774 -16.68 -14.96 -10.29
CA LEU A 774 -15.49 -14.13 -10.16
C LEU A 774 -15.30 -13.34 -11.46
N LEU A 775 -15.28 -12.03 -11.34
CA LEU A 775 -15.05 -11.08 -12.42
C LEU A 775 -13.64 -10.53 -12.32
N GLN A 776 -12.87 -10.56 -13.39
CA GLN A 776 -11.49 -10.07 -13.40
C GLN A 776 -11.21 -9.27 -14.67
N SER A 777 -10.67 -8.05 -14.51
CA SER A 777 -10.20 -7.25 -15.65
C SER A 777 -8.67 -7.10 -15.62
N GLU A 778 -8.11 -6.88 -16.80
CA GLU A 778 -6.73 -6.42 -16.97
C GLU A 778 -6.66 -4.89 -16.90
N SER A 779 -5.44 -4.35 -16.76
CA SER A 779 -5.20 -2.90 -16.84
C SER A 779 -5.38 -2.38 -18.27
N GLY A 780 -5.86 -1.16 -18.43
CA GLY A 780 -6.10 -0.50 -19.72
C GLY A 780 -7.43 0.26 -19.73
N PHE A 781 -7.60 1.17 -20.69
CA PHE A 781 -8.88 1.89 -20.89
C PHE A 781 -9.97 0.98 -21.47
N GLU A 782 -9.60 -0.01 -22.27
CA GLU A 782 -10.51 -1.05 -22.73
C GLU A 782 -10.71 -2.07 -21.61
N GLN A 783 -11.86 -2.01 -20.96
CA GLN A 783 -12.19 -2.93 -19.87
C GLN A 783 -13.02 -4.09 -20.39
N HIS A 784 -12.44 -5.27 -20.41
CA HIS A 784 -13.09 -6.52 -20.80
C HIS A 784 -13.00 -7.55 -19.66
N PRO A 785 -13.83 -7.43 -18.60
CA PRO A 785 -13.80 -8.37 -17.49
C PRO A 785 -14.07 -9.82 -17.93
N LEU A 786 -13.18 -10.70 -17.54
CA LEU A 786 -13.35 -12.13 -17.72
C LEU A 786 -14.35 -12.65 -16.67
N VAL A 787 -15.39 -13.35 -17.10
CA VAL A 787 -16.40 -13.97 -16.24
C VAL A 787 -16.03 -15.42 -15.97
N ARG A 788 -15.76 -15.77 -14.72
CA ARG A 788 -15.54 -17.14 -14.25
C ARG A 788 -16.67 -17.56 -13.32
N TRP A 789 -17.49 -18.52 -13.77
CA TRP A 789 -18.56 -19.05 -12.92
C TRP A 789 -17.99 -19.91 -11.79
N LEU A 790 -18.56 -19.74 -10.61
CA LEU A 790 -18.25 -20.49 -9.40
C LEU A 790 -19.42 -21.40 -9.05
N PRO A 791 -19.21 -22.48 -8.28
CA PRO A 791 -20.28 -23.36 -7.80
C PRO A 791 -21.32 -22.58 -6.98
N ASP A 792 -22.57 -22.96 -7.10
CA ASP A 792 -23.69 -22.35 -6.39
C ASP A 792 -24.12 -23.09 -5.13
N GLN A 793 -23.44 -24.19 -4.80
CA GLN A 793 -23.80 -25.11 -3.70
C GLN A 793 -24.06 -24.41 -2.37
N LEU A 794 -23.20 -23.45 -1.99
CA LEU A 794 -23.36 -22.66 -0.75
C LEU A 794 -24.62 -21.81 -0.70
N PHE A 795 -25.31 -21.62 -1.82
CA PHE A 795 -26.47 -20.73 -1.92
C PHE A 795 -27.78 -21.49 -2.18
N VAL A 796 -27.73 -22.66 -2.80
CA VAL A 796 -28.93 -23.41 -3.22
C VAL A 796 -29.22 -24.63 -2.36
N GLN A 797 -28.20 -25.19 -1.69
CA GLN A 797 -28.41 -26.35 -0.81
C GLN A 797 -29.31 -25.98 0.37
N PRO A 798 -30.27 -26.82 0.76
CA PRO A 798 -31.24 -26.51 1.82
C PRO A 798 -30.62 -26.11 3.15
N GLU A 799 -29.49 -26.70 3.52
CA GLU A 799 -28.77 -26.41 4.76
C GLU A 799 -28.18 -24.99 4.82
N TYR A 800 -27.84 -24.38 3.68
CA TYR A 800 -27.21 -23.06 3.62
C TYR A 800 -28.17 -21.97 3.10
N ARG A 801 -29.09 -22.32 2.21
CA ARG A 801 -29.99 -21.37 1.54
C ARG A 801 -30.68 -20.43 2.53
N ASP A 802 -31.23 -20.99 3.61
CA ASP A 802 -32.02 -20.22 4.59
C ASP A 802 -31.14 -19.37 5.53
N CYS A 803 -29.82 -19.58 5.50
CA CYS A 803 -28.82 -18.78 6.24
C CYS A 803 -28.47 -17.46 5.53
N HIS A 804 -28.80 -17.31 4.24
CA HIS A 804 -28.60 -16.05 3.50
C HIS A 804 -29.80 -15.13 3.70
N LEU A 805 -29.56 -14.01 4.36
CA LEU A 805 -30.62 -13.05 4.69
C LEU A 805 -30.36 -11.72 4.00
N LEU A 806 -31.41 -11.15 3.42
CA LEU A 806 -31.37 -9.82 2.82
C LEU A 806 -32.41 -8.93 3.51
N TYR A 807 -31.95 -7.85 4.14
CA TYR A 807 -32.77 -6.94 4.91
C TYR A 807 -32.69 -5.52 4.37
N TYR A 808 -33.79 -4.94 3.95
CA TYR A 808 -33.86 -3.53 3.58
C TYR A 808 -33.89 -2.70 4.87
N THR A 809 -32.87 -1.88 5.08
CA THR A 809 -32.73 -1.11 6.32
C THR A 809 -33.70 0.08 6.43
N GLY A 810 -34.32 0.49 5.31
CA GLY A 810 -35.15 1.71 5.24
C GLY A 810 -34.33 3.01 5.33
N ILE A 811 -32.98 2.90 5.38
CA ILE A 811 -32.04 4.02 5.43
C ILE A 811 -31.50 4.25 4.01
N THR A 812 -31.66 5.47 3.51
CA THR A 812 -31.12 5.86 2.20
C THR A 812 -30.11 6.97 2.37
N ARG A 813 -28.94 6.80 1.77
CA ARG A 813 -27.90 7.84 1.68
C ARG A 813 -27.54 8.06 0.21
N THR A 814 -27.18 9.29 -0.13
CA THR A 814 -26.63 9.61 -1.45
C THR A 814 -25.19 9.04 -1.56
N ALA A 815 -25.03 7.97 -2.30
CA ALA A 815 -23.72 7.34 -2.58
C ALA A 815 -22.70 8.28 -3.26
N LYS A 816 -23.17 9.39 -3.81
CA LYS A 816 -22.39 10.35 -4.63
C LYS A 816 -21.16 10.94 -3.94
N GLY A 817 -21.26 11.24 -2.63
CA GLY A 817 -20.14 11.83 -1.89
C GLY A 817 -19.01 10.82 -1.58
N ILE A 818 -19.39 9.59 -1.22
CA ILE A 818 -18.46 8.50 -0.93
C ILE A 818 -17.66 8.13 -2.19
N LEU A 819 -18.36 7.96 -3.31
CA LEU A 819 -17.72 7.61 -4.60
C LEU A 819 -16.70 8.67 -5.02
N ALA A 820 -17.05 9.96 -4.94
CA ALA A 820 -16.15 11.04 -5.34
C ALA A 820 -14.87 11.10 -4.48
N GLU A 821 -14.98 10.89 -3.18
CA GLU A 821 -13.84 10.93 -2.25
C GLU A 821 -12.87 9.76 -2.48
N ILE A 822 -13.41 8.54 -2.62
CA ILE A 822 -12.59 7.35 -2.91
C ILE A 822 -11.90 7.48 -4.27
N VAL A 823 -12.62 7.90 -5.32
CA VAL A 823 -12.05 8.09 -6.66
C VAL A 823 -11.01 9.20 -6.67
N SER A 824 -11.22 10.31 -5.96
CA SER A 824 -10.20 11.36 -5.80
C SER A 824 -8.93 10.83 -5.13
N SER A 825 -9.05 9.97 -4.11
CA SER A 825 -7.91 9.32 -3.45
C SER A 825 -7.16 8.36 -4.38
N MET A 826 -7.88 7.66 -5.26
CA MET A 826 -7.27 6.83 -6.31
C MET A 826 -6.51 7.69 -7.35
N PHE A 827 -7.07 8.81 -7.79
CA PHE A 827 -6.39 9.74 -8.70
C PHE A 827 -5.13 10.36 -8.08
N LEU A 828 -5.12 10.53 -6.76
CA LEU A 828 -3.96 11.03 -6.03
C LEU A 828 -2.96 9.92 -5.66
N ASN A 829 -3.14 8.69 -6.12
CA ASN A 829 -2.31 7.53 -5.76
C ASN A 829 -2.08 7.42 -4.24
N SER A 830 -3.09 7.71 -3.42
CA SER A 830 -2.95 7.59 -1.96
C SER A 830 -2.46 6.18 -1.58
N GLY A 831 -1.27 6.08 -1.02
CA GLY A 831 -0.64 4.79 -0.70
C GLY A 831 -1.51 3.92 0.20
N LYS A 832 -2.18 4.52 1.18
CA LYS A 832 -3.14 3.84 2.07
C LYS A 832 -4.30 3.20 1.29
N HIS A 833 -4.92 3.94 0.35
CA HIS A 833 -6.06 3.44 -0.43
C HIS A 833 -5.62 2.39 -1.45
N LEU A 834 -4.47 2.60 -2.11
CA LEU A 834 -3.94 1.62 -3.07
C LEU A 834 -3.57 0.30 -2.42
N SER A 835 -2.96 0.31 -1.24
CA SER A 835 -2.65 -0.90 -0.46
C SER A 835 -3.92 -1.64 -0.07
N LEU A 836 -4.93 -0.94 0.41
CA LEU A 836 -6.21 -1.54 0.79
C LEU A 836 -6.94 -2.14 -0.42
N LEU A 837 -6.95 -1.46 -1.57
CA LEU A 837 -7.53 -2.00 -2.80
C LEU A 837 -6.79 -3.25 -3.30
N ALA A 838 -5.47 -3.29 -3.16
CA ALA A 838 -4.70 -4.50 -3.46
C ALA A 838 -5.05 -5.67 -2.52
N GLU A 839 -5.27 -5.39 -1.22
CA GLU A 839 -5.76 -6.39 -0.26
C GLU A 839 -7.18 -6.86 -0.60
N MET A 840 -8.09 -5.95 -1.01
CA MET A 840 -9.45 -6.30 -1.44
C MET A 840 -9.43 -7.18 -2.70
N LYS A 841 -8.51 -6.90 -3.62
CA LYS A 841 -8.31 -7.72 -4.83
C LYS A 841 -7.84 -9.14 -4.50
N ALA A 842 -6.89 -9.28 -3.57
CA ALA A 842 -6.45 -10.58 -3.08
C ALA A 842 -7.57 -11.31 -2.33
N HIS A 843 -8.34 -10.59 -1.51
CA HIS A 843 -9.49 -11.12 -0.78
C HIS A 843 -10.58 -11.69 -1.69
N ALA A 844 -10.78 -11.14 -2.89
CA ALA A 844 -11.68 -11.72 -3.88
C ALA A 844 -11.23 -13.12 -4.34
N MET A 845 -9.93 -13.38 -4.39
CA MET A 845 -9.39 -14.70 -4.70
C MET A 845 -9.63 -15.68 -3.54
N ASP A 846 -9.39 -15.26 -2.29
CA ASP A 846 -9.67 -16.07 -1.09
C ASP A 846 -11.16 -16.45 -1.03
N MET A 847 -12.05 -15.48 -1.33
CA MET A 847 -13.50 -15.69 -1.41
C MET A 847 -13.86 -16.73 -2.48
N SER A 848 -13.26 -16.62 -3.67
CA SER A 848 -13.52 -17.58 -4.74
C SER A 848 -13.06 -18.98 -4.38
N GLU A 849 -11.95 -19.13 -3.67
CA GLU A 849 -11.45 -20.41 -3.17
C GLU A 849 -12.37 -21.03 -2.11
N ALA A 850 -12.87 -20.22 -1.17
CA ALA A 850 -13.84 -20.68 -0.17
C ALA A 850 -15.12 -21.23 -0.82
N ILE A 851 -15.63 -20.56 -1.86
CA ILE A 851 -16.78 -21.01 -2.62
C ILE A 851 -16.48 -22.31 -3.38
N LEU A 852 -15.32 -22.40 -4.06
CA LEU A 852 -14.88 -23.60 -4.78
C LEU A 852 -14.74 -24.83 -3.86
N ARG A 853 -14.31 -24.63 -2.63
CA ARG A 853 -14.18 -25.69 -1.61
C ARG A 853 -15.49 -26.03 -0.92
N GLY A 854 -16.56 -25.29 -1.13
CA GLY A 854 -17.83 -25.47 -0.43
C GLY A 854 -17.77 -25.19 1.07
N ASN A 855 -16.84 -24.30 1.50
CA ASN A 855 -16.67 -23.99 2.92
C ASN A 855 -17.52 -22.81 3.34
N PHE A 856 -18.71 -23.10 3.88
CA PHE A 856 -19.71 -22.10 4.27
C PHE A 856 -19.23 -21.16 5.39
N GLU A 857 -18.56 -21.71 6.40
CA GLU A 857 -18.08 -20.92 7.53
C GLU A 857 -16.99 -19.92 7.09
N THR A 858 -16.02 -20.38 6.30
CA THR A 858 -15.00 -19.50 5.71
C THR A 858 -15.62 -18.45 4.81
N PHE A 859 -16.60 -18.81 3.97
CA PHE A 859 -17.35 -17.87 3.14
C PHE A 859 -17.97 -16.75 3.98
N GLY A 860 -18.72 -17.10 5.04
CA GLY A 860 -19.37 -16.12 5.90
C GLY A 860 -18.37 -15.17 6.58
N ASN A 861 -17.28 -15.71 7.12
CA ASN A 861 -16.20 -14.92 7.74
C ASN A 861 -15.55 -13.95 6.74
N LEU A 862 -15.34 -14.38 5.49
CA LEU A 862 -14.80 -13.53 4.42
C LEU A 862 -15.78 -12.41 4.00
N VAL A 863 -17.08 -12.62 4.07
CA VAL A 863 -18.09 -11.55 3.90
C VAL A 863 -17.90 -10.47 4.98
N GLY A 864 -17.71 -10.88 6.23
CA GLY A 864 -17.39 -9.96 7.34
C GLY A 864 -16.09 -9.20 7.12
N LYS A 865 -15.04 -9.85 6.61
CA LYS A 865 -13.77 -9.19 6.25
C LYS A 865 -13.97 -8.13 5.15
N SER A 866 -14.79 -8.41 4.12
CA SER A 866 -15.15 -7.42 3.11
C SER A 866 -15.79 -6.17 3.71
N TRP A 867 -16.65 -6.34 4.73
CA TRP A 867 -17.26 -5.21 5.43
C TRP A 867 -16.25 -4.35 6.18
N ILE A 868 -15.28 -4.97 6.84
CA ILE A 868 -14.19 -4.26 7.51
C ILE A 868 -13.35 -3.46 6.51
N GLN A 869 -13.03 -4.06 5.35
CA GLN A 869 -12.28 -3.40 4.29
C GLN A 869 -13.04 -2.20 3.70
N ASN A 870 -14.35 -2.33 3.47
CA ASN A 870 -15.18 -1.21 2.99
C ASN A 870 -15.19 -0.03 3.97
N GLN A 871 -15.30 -0.30 5.28
CA GLN A 871 -15.23 0.74 6.32
C GLN A 871 -13.85 1.39 6.43
N ALA A 872 -12.77 0.63 6.18
CA ALA A 872 -11.40 1.16 6.16
C ALA A 872 -11.15 2.06 4.92
N LEU A 873 -11.86 1.80 3.82
CA LEU A 873 -11.80 2.61 2.61
C LEU A 873 -12.52 3.95 2.79
N ASP A 874 -13.72 3.93 3.40
CA ASP A 874 -14.52 5.11 3.72
C ASP A 874 -15.30 4.92 5.02
N SER A 875 -15.10 5.82 5.99
CA SER A 875 -15.80 5.82 7.28
C SER A 875 -17.34 6.04 7.15
N GLY A 876 -17.78 6.67 6.08
CA GLY A 876 -19.21 6.90 5.80
C GLY A 876 -19.98 5.65 5.35
N THR A 877 -19.26 4.57 5.04
CA THR A 877 -19.87 3.28 4.63
C THR A 877 -20.78 2.69 5.71
N ASN A 878 -20.46 2.87 6.99
CA ASN A 878 -21.26 2.36 8.12
C ASN A 878 -21.85 3.50 8.97
N PRO A 879 -23.00 4.05 8.62
CA PRO A 879 -23.63 5.08 9.42
C PRO A 879 -24.15 4.52 10.77
N PRO A 880 -24.27 5.37 11.82
CA PRO A 880 -24.65 4.94 13.18
C PRO A 880 -25.95 4.12 13.23
N ALA A 881 -26.93 4.46 12.39
CA ALA A 881 -28.19 3.74 12.32
C ALA A 881 -28.05 2.29 11.79
N VAL A 882 -27.11 2.05 10.87
CA VAL A 882 -26.80 0.69 10.39
C VAL A 882 -25.96 -0.04 11.42
N ALA A 883 -25.00 0.62 12.07
CA ALA A 883 -24.23 0.04 13.15
C ALA A 883 -25.12 -0.46 14.31
N ALA A 884 -26.18 0.28 14.64
CA ALA A 884 -27.16 -0.12 15.66
C ALA A 884 -27.95 -1.38 15.28
N ILE A 885 -28.26 -1.58 13.98
CA ILE A 885 -28.88 -2.83 13.48
C ILE A 885 -27.90 -3.99 13.62
N ILE A 886 -26.66 -3.79 13.19
CA ILE A 886 -25.61 -4.80 13.22
C ILE A 886 -25.34 -5.26 14.66
N GLU A 887 -25.31 -4.35 15.62
CA GLU A 887 -25.04 -4.68 17.02
C GLU A 887 -26.04 -5.69 17.60
N GLN A 888 -27.30 -5.67 17.13
CA GLN A 888 -28.35 -6.59 17.59
C GLN A 888 -28.20 -8.00 17.04
N ILE A 889 -27.49 -8.17 15.91
CA ILE A 889 -27.49 -9.46 15.18
C ILE A 889 -26.08 -10.06 15.01
N LYS A 890 -25.02 -9.36 15.34
CA LYS A 890 -23.64 -9.77 15.09
C LYS A 890 -23.31 -11.14 15.67
N ASP A 891 -23.86 -11.49 16.86
CA ASP A 891 -23.58 -12.76 17.53
C ASP A 891 -24.26 -13.98 16.87
N TYR A 892 -25.23 -13.76 15.98
CA TYR A 892 -25.92 -14.79 15.21
C TYR A 892 -25.38 -14.96 13.80
N THR A 893 -24.43 -14.11 13.36
CA THR A 893 -23.89 -14.11 12.00
C THR A 893 -22.46 -14.62 11.95
N LEU A 894 -22.07 -15.23 10.82
CA LEU A 894 -20.70 -15.46 10.40
C LEU A 894 -20.12 -14.16 9.79
N GLY A 895 -20.93 -13.45 9.05
CA GLY A 895 -20.54 -12.19 8.44
C GLY A 895 -21.74 -11.43 7.88
N TYR A 896 -21.53 -10.16 7.62
CA TYR A 896 -22.53 -9.23 7.08
C TYR A 896 -21.87 -8.09 6.33
N LYS A 897 -22.58 -7.46 5.41
CA LYS A 897 -22.13 -6.24 4.73
C LYS A 897 -23.30 -5.50 4.06
N LEU A 898 -23.10 -4.21 3.82
CA LEU A 898 -23.89 -3.47 2.84
C LEU A 898 -23.24 -3.65 1.46
N PRO A 899 -23.95 -4.16 0.44
CA PRO A 899 -23.43 -4.25 -0.92
C PRO A 899 -23.15 -2.88 -1.54
N GLY A 900 -22.22 -2.83 -2.50
CA GLY A 900 -21.82 -1.61 -3.19
C GLY A 900 -21.09 -0.62 -2.28
N ALA A 901 -21.39 0.67 -2.42
CA ALA A 901 -20.74 1.75 -1.68
C ALA A 901 -21.09 1.82 -0.18
N GLY A 902 -22.11 1.09 0.27
CA GLY A 902 -22.59 1.16 1.64
C GLY A 902 -23.40 2.43 1.95
N GLY A 903 -23.44 2.80 3.23
CA GLY A 903 -24.16 4.01 3.70
C GLY A 903 -25.66 3.84 3.87
N GLY A 904 -26.23 2.66 3.55
CA GLY A 904 -27.67 2.34 3.65
C GLY A 904 -28.11 1.32 2.60
N GLY A 905 -29.40 1.21 2.38
CA GLY A 905 -29.99 0.26 1.44
C GLY A 905 -30.19 -1.12 2.05
N TYR A 906 -29.72 -2.16 1.39
CA TYR A 906 -29.85 -3.54 1.86
C TYR A 906 -28.62 -3.97 2.68
N LEU A 907 -28.91 -4.71 3.76
CA LEU A 907 -27.92 -5.43 4.57
C LEU A 907 -28.00 -6.92 4.20
N TYR A 908 -26.93 -7.44 3.65
CA TYR A 908 -26.73 -8.85 3.41
C TYR A 908 -26.05 -9.49 4.61
N MET A 909 -26.61 -10.61 5.09
CA MET A 909 -26.13 -11.33 6.27
C MET A 909 -26.00 -12.82 5.97
N VAL A 910 -24.95 -13.44 6.52
CA VAL A 910 -24.74 -14.88 6.53
C VAL A 910 -24.90 -15.36 7.96
N ALA A 911 -26.02 -15.99 8.28
CA ALA A 911 -26.28 -16.55 9.60
C ALA A 911 -25.41 -17.80 9.86
N LYS A 912 -25.11 -18.08 11.13
CA LYS A 912 -24.30 -19.25 11.52
C LYS A 912 -24.98 -20.58 11.16
N ASP A 913 -26.30 -20.63 11.28
CA ASP A 913 -27.15 -21.77 10.99
C ASP A 913 -28.61 -21.32 10.80
N PRO A 914 -29.56 -22.20 10.39
CA PRO A 914 -30.96 -21.84 10.20
C PRO A 914 -31.65 -21.35 11.49
N GLN A 915 -31.24 -21.79 12.67
CA GLN A 915 -31.81 -21.34 13.95
C GLN A 915 -31.38 -19.88 14.22
N ALA A 916 -30.12 -19.57 14.01
CA ALA A 916 -29.60 -18.22 14.09
C ALA A 916 -30.30 -17.28 13.10
N ALA A 917 -30.56 -17.75 11.87
CA ALA A 917 -31.33 -17.02 10.86
C ALA A 917 -32.77 -16.70 11.35
N GLY A 918 -33.41 -17.66 12.00
CA GLY A 918 -34.70 -17.46 12.65
C GLY A 918 -34.67 -16.41 13.76
N CYS A 919 -33.64 -16.41 14.59
CA CYS A 919 -33.41 -15.40 15.62
C CYS A 919 -33.26 -13.99 15.02
N ILE A 920 -32.40 -13.86 13.99
CA ILE A 920 -32.20 -12.59 13.28
C ILE A 920 -33.52 -12.06 12.70
N ARG A 921 -34.30 -12.91 12.03
CA ARG A 921 -35.61 -12.52 11.48
C ARG A 921 -36.56 -12.00 12.56
N ARG A 922 -36.63 -12.70 13.70
CA ARG A 922 -37.45 -12.28 14.82
C ARG A 922 -37.00 -10.92 15.37
N ILE A 923 -35.74 -10.77 15.72
CA ILE A 923 -35.18 -9.55 16.30
C ILE A 923 -35.44 -8.35 15.41
N LEU A 924 -35.08 -8.41 14.14
CA LEU A 924 -35.21 -7.29 13.21
C LEU A 924 -36.68 -7.02 12.75
N THR A 925 -37.58 -7.98 12.97
CA THR A 925 -39.02 -7.76 12.74
C THR A 925 -39.66 -7.09 13.95
N GLU A 926 -39.35 -7.54 15.17
CA GLU A 926 -39.90 -6.99 16.42
C GLU A 926 -39.31 -5.62 16.75
N GLN A 927 -38.02 -5.38 16.39
CA GLN A 927 -37.27 -4.15 16.66
C GLN A 927 -36.87 -3.44 15.36
N ALA A 928 -37.80 -3.38 14.40
CA ALA A 928 -37.52 -2.69 13.13
C ALA A 928 -37.12 -1.21 13.37
N PRO A 929 -36.00 -0.74 12.76
CA PRO A 929 -35.50 0.61 13.02
C PRO A 929 -36.40 1.72 12.45
N ASN A 930 -37.25 1.39 11.50
CA ASN A 930 -38.20 2.31 10.88
C ASN A 930 -39.29 1.52 10.12
N PRO A 931 -40.44 2.14 9.75
CA PRO A 931 -41.56 1.46 9.09
C PRO A 931 -41.26 0.91 7.69
N ARG A 932 -40.13 1.30 7.07
CA ARG A 932 -39.74 0.83 5.72
C ARG A 932 -38.84 -0.41 5.79
N ALA A 933 -38.26 -0.68 6.94
CA ALA A 933 -37.31 -1.77 7.14
C ALA A 933 -38.03 -3.12 7.06
N ARG A 934 -37.49 -4.07 6.30
CA ARG A 934 -38.11 -5.38 6.07
C ARG A 934 -37.14 -6.40 5.49
N PHE A 935 -37.41 -7.67 5.73
CA PHE A 935 -36.78 -8.76 4.99
C PHE A 935 -37.30 -8.84 3.56
N VAL A 936 -36.40 -9.20 2.64
CA VAL A 936 -36.74 -9.48 1.24
C VAL A 936 -36.20 -10.87 0.92
N GLU A 937 -37.02 -11.71 0.29
CA GLU A 937 -36.56 -13.02 -0.16
C GLU A 937 -35.62 -12.88 -1.34
N MET A 938 -34.46 -13.56 -1.27
CA MET A 938 -33.47 -13.58 -2.33
C MET A 938 -33.27 -14.99 -2.86
N THR A 939 -33.12 -15.13 -4.16
CA THR A 939 -32.75 -16.36 -4.83
C THR A 939 -31.68 -16.08 -5.89
N LEU A 940 -30.80 -17.05 -6.18
CA LEU A 940 -29.87 -16.88 -7.29
C LEU A 940 -30.61 -16.83 -8.63
N SER A 941 -30.20 -15.94 -9.49
CA SER A 941 -30.70 -15.89 -10.87
C SER A 941 -29.86 -16.81 -11.75
N ASP A 942 -30.50 -17.74 -12.44
CA ASP A 942 -29.89 -18.69 -13.37
C ASP A 942 -29.82 -18.15 -14.82
N LYS A 943 -30.36 -16.98 -15.08
CA LYS A 943 -30.52 -16.42 -16.44
C LYS A 943 -29.79 -15.09 -16.66
N GLY A 944 -29.62 -14.26 -15.62
CA GLY A 944 -29.11 -12.91 -15.76
C GLY A 944 -30.05 -12.02 -16.59
N LEU A 945 -29.50 -11.17 -17.45
CA LEU A 945 -30.30 -10.37 -18.38
C LEU A 945 -31.06 -11.28 -19.36
N GLN A 946 -32.34 -11.13 -19.40
CA GLN A 946 -33.28 -11.80 -20.31
C GLN A 946 -33.95 -10.78 -21.21
N VAL A 947 -33.97 -11.03 -22.50
CA VAL A 947 -34.74 -10.25 -23.46
C VAL A 947 -35.64 -11.20 -24.23
N SER A 948 -36.94 -10.89 -24.31
CA SER A 948 -37.94 -11.72 -25.01
C SER A 948 -38.92 -10.81 -25.76
N ARG A 949 -39.61 -11.37 -26.73
CA ARG A 949 -40.63 -10.68 -27.50
C ARG A 949 -41.99 -11.32 -27.22
N SER A 950 -43.06 -10.49 -27.25
CA SER A 950 -44.45 -10.98 -27.18
C SER A 950 -44.90 -11.58 -28.51
#